data_b37eb4dd36c659864debd952ca1aeb7c
#
_entry.id   b37eb4dd36c659864debd952ca1aeb7c
#
_cell.length_a   1.000
_cell.length_b   1.000
_cell.length_c   1.000
_cell.angle_alpha   90.00
_cell.angle_beta   90.00
_cell.angle_gamma   90.00
#
_symmetry.space_group_name_H-M   'P 1'
#
loop_
_entity.id
_entity.type
_entity.pdbx_description
1 polymer ?
#
loop_
_entity_poly.entity_id
_entity_poly.type
_entity_poly.pdbx_seq_one_letter_code
_entity_poly.pdbx_strand_id
1 'polypeptide(L)'
;MKPTEEKIQSNTSDLPVYLFKQGNNCEAYRYFGAHLETRVGESGVVFRVWAPHAAAISVVGDFNSWKPGSHPMRKVDGDSVWELFIPGMKEYDVYKYCVTTRAGDLVYKADPYAFHAETRPSNGSKVYDLSGFTWHDAAWQTAQKKADVINGPMNIYEMHAGSWKQKEGGKPYNYSELADELIPYIKDMGYTHVELLPVMEYPFDGSWGYQVTGYFAPTSRYGTPKDFMAFVDKMHAAGIGVIMDWVPAHFPKDQFGLYNFDGEACYEDPNPKRGEHKEWGTMVFDFGRNEVQSFLISSALYWLEQYHIDGLRVDAVASMLYLDYNRKQGEWEPNKDGGKENLEAIAFLRKLNNTVLGRHPHKYMIAEESTAWPMVTKPASDGGLGFNFKWNMGWMNDMLSYMKTDPLFRSGNHNKVTFSFFYAFSENFVLPISHDEVVHGKGSLLNKMPGEYDDKFANLRTFFGYMMAHPGKKLLFMGQEFGQFAEWNETKQLDWMLLDYDKHAELQNYVRTLNAFYKEHPALWQIDYSWEGFQWIVPDDSQQSVIAFLRKDAAGKQILVICNFNPVLREGYTLGAPVSGTYKEILNSDDATFGGSGTVHNKPVRTHKKPQHGFEQSITVTLPPMSTLYFEVPTKRTRKAAEDSTDKPAKKTAKKSTVKGAVEKAVKKTTRKAKAEPDADKPVKKTRTTKAKAAETADEKPEKAKKTAAKPKAAADKPVKKTAAKAKTAAKAKPETEAETKPAKRTRKAKAPKE
;
A
#
# COMPACT_ATOMS: atom_id res chain seq x y z
N MET A 1 -47.30 11.42 -31.52
CA MET A 1 -46.32 12.52 -31.71
C MET A 1 -44.98 12.00 -31.21
N LYS A 2 -43.95 11.92 -32.04
CA LYS A 2 -42.60 11.67 -31.53
C LYS A 2 -42.20 12.82 -30.59
N PRO A 3 -41.61 12.54 -29.43
CA PRO A 3 -41.13 13.59 -28.55
C PRO A 3 -40.12 14.45 -29.30
N THR A 4 -40.14 15.76 -29.07
CA THR A 4 -39.13 16.67 -29.63
C THR A 4 -37.77 16.32 -29.03
N GLU A 5 -36.70 16.37 -29.81
CA GLU A 5 -35.31 16.12 -29.31
C GLU A 5 -34.99 16.88 -28.02
N GLU A 6 -35.55 18.08 -27.85
CA GLU A 6 -35.40 18.89 -26.64
C GLU A 6 -35.99 18.25 -25.37
N LYS A 7 -37.12 17.49 -25.49
CA LYS A 7 -37.71 16.75 -24.37
C LYS A 7 -36.95 15.49 -24.00
N ILE A 8 -36.22 14.90 -24.94
CA ILE A 8 -35.39 13.71 -24.69
C ILE A 8 -34.13 14.07 -23.90
N GLN A 9 -33.65 15.33 -23.99
CA GLN A 9 -32.40 15.80 -23.45
C GLN A 9 -32.50 16.48 -22.05
N SER A 10 -33.68 16.78 -21.56
CA SER A 10 -33.87 17.67 -20.38
C SER A 10 -34.32 16.94 -19.13
N ASN A 11 -33.44 16.31 -18.39
CA ASN A 11 -33.84 15.72 -17.08
C ASN A 11 -32.69 15.66 -16.06
N THR A 12 -31.88 16.71 -15.94
CA THR A 12 -30.73 16.74 -15.05
C THR A 12 -30.90 17.76 -13.93
N SER A 13 -30.66 17.31 -12.70
CA SER A 13 -30.45 18.17 -11.56
C SER A 13 -29.10 18.90 -11.69
N ASP A 14 -29.06 20.21 -11.42
CA ASP A 14 -27.83 21.00 -11.45
C ASP A 14 -26.86 20.67 -10.28
N LEU A 15 -27.37 19.98 -9.26
CA LEU A 15 -26.62 19.68 -8.03
C LEU A 15 -25.32 18.88 -8.27
N PRO A 16 -25.28 17.80 -9.06
CA PRO A 16 -24.05 17.07 -9.32
C PRO A 16 -22.95 17.92 -9.94
N VAL A 17 -23.31 18.80 -10.92
CA VAL A 17 -22.38 19.73 -11.57
C VAL A 17 -21.90 20.80 -10.59
N TYR A 18 -22.81 21.37 -9.81
CA TYR A 18 -22.46 22.34 -8.78
C TYR A 18 -21.46 21.77 -7.78
N LEU A 19 -21.73 20.58 -7.23
CA LEU A 19 -20.82 19.90 -6.28
C LEU A 19 -19.49 19.57 -6.93
N PHE A 20 -19.50 19.17 -8.20
CA PHE A 20 -18.28 18.86 -8.95
C PHE A 20 -17.37 20.08 -9.08
N LYS A 21 -17.92 21.23 -9.47
CA LYS A 21 -17.20 22.50 -9.57
C LYS A 21 -16.73 23.05 -8.21
N GLN A 22 -17.32 22.59 -7.10
CA GLN A 22 -16.88 22.92 -5.74
C GLN A 22 -15.86 21.93 -5.18
N GLY A 23 -15.48 20.89 -5.93
CA GLY A 23 -14.59 19.85 -5.46
C GLY A 23 -15.22 18.89 -4.45
N ASN A 24 -16.54 18.85 -4.36
CA ASN A 24 -17.30 18.14 -3.33
C ASN A 24 -18.19 17.01 -3.87
N ASN A 25 -18.17 16.76 -5.18
CA ASN A 25 -18.84 15.61 -5.74
C ASN A 25 -17.99 14.35 -5.58
N CYS A 26 -18.12 13.70 -4.42
CA CYS A 26 -17.38 12.48 -4.12
C CYS A 26 -17.90 11.23 -4.84
N GLU A 27 -19.02 11.33 -5.56
CA GLU A 27 -19.63 10.25 -6.35
C GLU A 27 -19.85 10.71 -7.78
N ALA A 28 -18.90 11.48 -8.34
CA ALA A 28 -18.99 12.06 -9.68
C ALA A 28 -19.19 10.99 -10.77
N TYR A 29 -18.70 9.77 -10.55
CA TYR A 29 -18.90 8.62 -11.43
C TYR A 29 -20.37 8.23 -11.62
N ARG A 30 -21.28 8.61 -10.73
CA ARG A 30 -22.72 8.37 -10.88
C ARG A 30 -23.38 9.33 -11.88
N TYR A 31 -22.71 10.43 -12.17
CA TYR A 31 -23.21 11.46 -13.07
C TYR A 31 -22.43 11.51 -14.40
N PHE A 32 -21.10 11.56 -14.33
CA PHE A 32 -20.23 11.59 -15.50
C PHE A 32 -20.00 10.18 -16.06
N GLY A 33 -19.66 10.11 -17.35
CA GLY A 33 -19.48 8.86 -18.08
C GLY A 33 -20.69 8.48 -18.90
N ALA A 34 -20.77 7.20 -19.27
CA ALA A 34 -21.84 6.60 -20.05
C ALA A 34 -22.76 5.77 -19.15
N HIS A 35 -24.03 6.14 -19.08
CA HIS A 35 -25.02 5.45 -18.24
C HIS A 35 -26.22 5.01 -19.03
N LEU A 36 -26.67 3.75 -18.83
CA LEU A 36 -27.94 3.25 -19.35
C LEU A 36 -29.10 4.01 -18.69
N GLU A 37 -29.94 4.60 -19.50
CA GLU A 37 -31.08 5.40 -19.03
C GLU A 37 -32.28 5.24 -19.98
N THR A 38 -33.48 5.38 -19.46
CA THR A 38 -34.71 5.49 -20.28
C THR A 38 -35.23 6.90 -20.19
N ARG A 39 -35.28 7.58 -21.36
CA ARG A 39 -35.82 8.94 -21.49
C ARG A 39 -37.03 8.96 -22.39
N VAL A 40 -38.14 9.51 -21.88
CA VAL A 40 -39.40 9.65 -22.65
C VAL A 40 -39.86 8.31 -23.29
N GLY A 41 -39.60 7.19 -22.61
CA GLY A 41 -40.00 5.85 -23.09
C GLY A 41 -39.00 5.18 -24.04
N GLU A 42 -37.90 5.83 -24.38
CA GLU A 42 -36.83 5.24 -25.20
C GLU A 42 -35.62 4.88 -24.32
N SER A 43 -35.20 3.62 -24.37
CA SER A 43 -33.99 3.16 -23.68
C SER A 43 -32.75 3.49 -24.53
N GLY A 44 -31.67 3.87 -23.89
CA GLY A 44 -30.41 4.26 -24.53
C GLY A 44 -29.32 4.56 -23.52
N VAL A 45 -28.35 5.36 -23.92
CA VAL A 45 -27.20 5.75 -23.08
C VAL A 45 -27.10 7.27 -23.01
N VAL A 46 -26.97 7.79 -21.80
CA VAL A 46 -26.58 9.17 -21.58
C VAL A 46 -25.07 9.27 -21.40
N PHE A 47 -24.45 10.19 -22.12
CA PHE A 47 -23.03 10.52 -22.04
C PHE A 47 -22.87 11.88 -21.40
N ARG A 48 -21.98 11.99 -20.40
CA ARG A 48 -21.62 13.26 -19.75
C ARG A 48 -20.12 13.35 -19.56
N VAL A 49 -19.54 14.47 -20.00
CA VAL A 49 -18.09 14.69 -19.90
C VAL A 49 -17.80 16.15 -19.56
N TRP A 50 -16.76 16.34 -18.75
CA TRP A 50 -16.21 17.64 -18.44
C TRP A 50 -15.08 17.99 -19.40
N ALA A 51 -15.22 19.08 -20.13
CA ALA A 51 -14.25 19.57 -21.11
C ALA A 51 -14.45 21.09 -21.31
N PRO A 52 -13.83 21.91 -20.43
CA PRO A 52 -14.09 23.36 -20.37
C PRO A 52 -13.60 24.12 -21.59
N HIS A 53 -12.54 23.65 -22.25
CA HIS A 53 -11.92 24.38 -23.36
C HIS A 53 -12.39 23.88 -24.74
N ALA A 54 -13.17 22.80 -24.79
CA ALA A 54 -13.67 22.24 -26.05
C ALA A 54 -14.56 23.25 -26.81
N ALA A 55 -14.34 23.37 -28.12
CA ALA A 55 -15.21 24.14 -29.00
C ALA A 55 -16.49 23.36 -29.32
N ALA A 56 -16.37 22.03 -29.53
CA ALA A 56 -17.47 21.10 -29.72
C ALA A 56 -17.07 19.69 -29.33
N ILE A 57 -18.03 18.85 -28.94
CA ILE A 57 -17.83 17.43 -28.70
C ILE A 57 -18.90 16.62 -29.41
N SER A 58 -18.51 15.45 -29.92
CA SER A 58 -19.44 14.44 -30.41
C SER A 58 -19.06 13.07 -29.89
N VAL A 59 -20.06 12.20 -29.71
CA VAL A 59 -19.83 10.80 -29.36
C VAL A 59 -19.70 10.01 -30.67
N VAL A 60 -18.64 9.23 -30.79
CA VAL A 60 -18.33 8.41 -31.96
C VAL A 60 -18.12 6.95 -31.56
N GLY A 61 -18.48 6.05 -32.44
CA GLY A 61 -18.37 4.61 -32.24
C GLY A 61 -18.87 3.84 -33.46
N ASP A 62 -18.97 2.52 -33.37
CA ASP A 62 -19.44 1.68 -34.46
C ASP A 62 -20.88 2.05 -34.90
N PHE A 63 -21.73 2.47 -33.95
CA PHE A 63 -23.12 2.88 -34.17
C PHE A 63 -23.28 4.07 -35.13
N ASN A 64 -22.23 4.83 -35.40
CA ASN A 64 -22.22 5.94 -36.35
C ASN A 64 -21.00 5.93 -37.29
N SER A 65 -20.35 4.74 -37.44
CA SER A 65 -19.18 4.54 -38.29
C SER A 65 -18.03 5.51 -37.94
N TRP A 66 -17.87 5.83 -36.65
CA TRP A 66 -16.84 6.73 -36.12
C TRP A 66 -16.82 8.14 -36.74
N LYS A 67 -17.98 8.59 -37.28
CA LYS A 67 -18.09 9.86 -38.00
C LYS A 67 -18.17 11.05 -37.02
N PRO A 68 -17.17 11.98 -37.02
CA PRO A 68 -17.23 13.20 -36.24
C PRO A 68 -18.48 14.04 -36.48
N GLY A 69 -19.01 14.64 -35.44
CA GLY A 69 -20.13 15.57 -35.49
C GLY A 69 -21.51 14.94 -35.79
N SER A 70 -21.61 13.60 -35.96
CA SER A 70 -22.91 12.95 -36.24
C SER A 70 -23.81 12.83 -35.00
N HIS A 71 -23.22 12.84 -33.81
CA HIS A 71 -23.91 12.82 -32.50
C HIS A 71 -23.32 13.91 -31.61
N PRO A 72 -23.67 15.19 -31.86
CA PRO A 72 -23.10 16.32 -31.14
C PRO A 72 -23.65 16.41 -29.73
N MET A 73 -22.76 16.66 -28.75
CA MET A 73 -23.11 16.95 -27.37
C MET A 73 -23.48 18.43 -27.20
N ARG A 74 -24.24 18.74 -26.18
CA ARG A 74 -24.57 20.12 -25.78
C ARG A 74 -24.07 20.41 -24.38
N LYS A 75 -23.73 21.65 -24.09
CA LYS A 75 -23.40 22.11 -22.75
C LYS A 75 -24.66 22.15 -21.86
N VAL A 76 -24.60 21.56 -20.69
CA VAL A 76 -25.74 21.52 -19.73
C VAL A 76 -25.63 22.58 -18.65
N ASP A 77 -24.42 23.08 -18.37
CA ASP A 77 -24.14 24.14 -17.40
C ASP A 77 -23.82 25.49 -18.08
N GLY A 78 -23.97 25.55 -19.40
CA GLY A 78 -23.63 26.73 -20.21
C GLY A 78 -22.12 26.96 -20.39
N ASP A 79 -21.25 26.14 -19.75
CA ASP A 79 -19.82 26.42 -19.65
C ASP A 79 -18.93 25.21 -19.99
N SER A 80 -18.92 24.15 -19.19
CA SER A 80 -17.85 23.17 -19.17
C SER A 80 -18.29 21.70 -19.23
N VAL A 81 -19.55 21.41 -18.92
CA VAL A 81 -20.09 20.04 -18.88
C VAL A 81 -20.96 19.80 -20.09
N TRP A 82 -20.66 18.70 -20.82
CA TRP A 82 -21.33 18.31 -22.03
C TRP A 82 -22.20 17.07 -21.81
N GLU A 83 -23.37 17.02 -22.43
CA GLU A 83 -24.32 15.90 -22.32
C GLU A 83 -24.88 15.55 -23.69
N LEU A 84 -25.13 14.25 -23.89
CA LEU A 84 -25.91 13.70 -25.03
C LEU A 84 -26.60 12.42 -24.58
N PHE A 85 -27.87 12.25 -24.95
CA PHE A 85 -28.57 10.97 -24.87
C PHE A 85 -28.69 10.36 -26.27
N ILE A 86 -28.26 9.10 -26.41
CA ILE A 86 -28.37 8.35 -27.67
C ILE A 86 -29.30 7.17 -27.47
N PRO A 87 -30.51 7.19 -28.06
CA PRO A 87 -31.45 6.09 -27.95
C PRO A 87 -30.95 4.85 -28.71
N GLY A 88 -31.30 3.67 -28.21
CA GLY A 88 -30.98 2.38 -28.83
C GLY A 88 -29.58 1.85 -28.56
N MET A 89 -28.67 2.65 -27.96
CA MET A 89 -27.40 2.15 -27.49
C MET A 89 -27.57 1.23 -26.27
N LYS A 90 -26.63 0.29 -26.11
CA LYS A 90 -26.69 -0.78 -25.12
C LYS A 90 -25.34 -1.10 -24.51
N GLU A 91 -25.34 -1.95 -23.53
CA GLU A 91 -24.13 -2.49 -22.87
C GLU A 91 -23.18 -3.11 -23.92
N TYR A 92 -21.88 -2.88 -23.75
CA TYR A 92 -20.76 -3.25 -24.61
C TYR A 92 -20.62 -2.43 -25.92
N ASP A 93 -21.48 -1.50 -26.21
CA ASP A 93 -21.27 -0.58 -27.35
C ASP A 93 -19.98 0.23 -27.10
N VAL A 94 -19.10 0.26 -28.11
CA VAL A 94 -17.79 0.93 -28.02
C VAL A 94 -17.96 2.38 -28.49
N TYR A 95 -17.32 3.28 -27.75
CA TYR A 95 -17.36 4.71 -28.02
C TYR A 95 -16.11 5.46 -27.65
N LYS A 96 -15.96 6.66 -28.20
CA LYS A 96 -15.04 7.72 -27.78
C LYS A 96 -15.71 9.08 -27.82
N TYR A 97 -15.14 10.05 -27.15
CA TYR A 97 -15.42 11.46 -27.40
C TYR A 97 -14.51 11.97 -28.51
N CYS A 98 -15.10 12.51 -29.58
CA CYS A 98 -14.39 13.29 -30.59
C CYS A 98 -14.53 14.76 -30.21
N VAL A 99 -13.44 15.31 -29.67
CA VAL A 99 -13.37 16.68 -29.18
C VAL A 99 -12.78 17.58 -30.25
N THR A 100 -13.51 18.65 -30.61
CA THR A 100 -12.98 19.75 -31.41
C THR A 100 -12.33 20.74 -30.46
N THR A 101 -11.02 20.92 -30.56
CA THR A 101 -10.25 21.86 -29.71
C THR A 101 -10.58 23.31 -30.11
N ARG A 102 -10.16 24.28 -29.30
CA ARG A 102 -10.24 25.71 -29.64
C ARG A 102 -9.50 26.06 -30.95
N ALA A 103 -8.44 25.31 -31.26
CA ALA A 103 -7.66 25.49 -32.49
C ALA A 103 -8.37 24.89 -33.72
N GLY A 104 -9.44 24.10 -33.52
CA GLY A 104 -10.18 23.41 -34.58
C GLY A 104 -9.70 22.00 -34.87
N ASP A 105 -8.70 21.50 -34.16
CA ASP A 105 -8.20 20.14 -34.30
C ASP A 105 -9.18 19.14 -33.70
N LEU A 106 -9.23 17.93 -34.30
CA LEU A 106 -10.02 16.82 -33.77
C LEU A 106 -9.15 15.86 -32.99
N VAL A 107 -9.49 15.66 -31.72
CA VAL A 107 -8.84 14.66 -30.83
C VAL A 107 -9.87 13.63 -30.38
N TYR A 108 -9.44 12.36 -30.34
CA TYR A 108 -10.30 11.24 -29.93
C TYR A 108 -9.91 10.77 -28.55
N LYS A 109 -10.81 10.91 -27.58
CA LYS A 109 -10.58 10.65 -26.17
C LYS A 109 -11.40 9.47 -25.65
N ALA A 110 -10.77 8.60 -24.87
CA ALA A 110 -11.51 7.67 -24.03
C ALA A 110 -12.28 8.46 -22.95
N ASP A 111 -13.35 7.86 -22.46
CA ASP A 111 -14.13 8.48 -21.39
C ASP A 111 -13.38 8.39 -20.04
N PRO A 112 -13.09 9.51 -19.39
CA PRO A 112 -12.41 9.52 -18.08
C PRO A 112 -13.14 8.73 -16.98
N TYR A 113 -14.47 8.58 -17.11
CA TYR A 113 -15.33 7.89 -16.14
C TYR A 113 -15.85 6.53 -16.66
N ALA A 114 -15.28 6.00 -17.74
CA ALA A 114 -15.71 4.69 -18.27
C ALA A 114 -15.52 3.58 -17.23
N PHE A 115 -16.53 2.72 -17.07
CA PHE A 115 -16.46 1.56 -16.19
C PHE A 115 -15.77 0.36 -16.82
N HIS A 116 -15.65 0.37 -18.17
CA HIS A 116 -15.01 -0.70 -18.92
C HIS A 116 -14.31 -0.14 -20.16
N ALA A 117 -13.20 -0.75 -20.54
CA ALA A 117 -12.41 -0.37 -21.71
C ALA A 117 -12.31 -1.50 -22.72
N GLU A 118 -11.97 -1.16 -23.97
CA GLU A 118 -11.51 -2.15 -24.92
C GLU A 118 -10.17 -2.75 -24.47
N THR A 119 -9.97 -4.04 -24.82
CA THR A 119 -8.67 -4.67 -24.63
C THR A 119 -7.72 -4.21 -25.74
N ARG A 120 -6.48 -3.86 -25.33
CA ARG A 120 -5.45 -3.45 -26.30
C ARG A 120 -5.26 -4.48 -27.44
N PRO A 121 -4.87 -3.98 -28.65
CA PRO A 121 -4.35 -2.65 -28.93
C PRO A 121 -5.42 -1.56 -29.04
N SER A 122 -6.71 -1.91 -29.01
CA SER A 122 -7.80 -0.94 -28.98
C SER A 122 -7.77 -0.11 -27.68
N ASN A 123 -8.40 1.06 -27.72
CA ASN A 123 -8.39 2.02 -26.61
C ASN A 123 -9.68 2.85 -26.51
N GLY A 124 -10.79 2.28 -26.95
CA GLY A 124 -12.11 2.86 -26.75
C GLY A 124 -12.67 2.53 -25.38
N SER A 125 -13.67 3.29 -24.98
CA SER A 125 -14.50 3.00 -23.82
C SER A 125 -15.68 2.13 -24.23
N LYS A 126 -16.16 1.28 -23.31
CA LYS A 126 -17.37 0.48 -23.48
C LYS A 126 -18.45 0.94 -22.53
N VAL A 127 -19.67 1.02 -23.02
CA VAL A 127 -20.84 1.15 -22.15
C VAL A 127 -20.92 -0.10 -21.28
N TYR A 128 -21.04 0.07 -19.98
CA TYR A 128 -21.09 -1.05 -19.06
C TYR A 128 -22.05 -0.79 -17.89
N ASP A 129 -22.87 -1.79 -17.57
CA ASP A 129 -23.77 -1.76 -16.43
C ASP A 129 -23.15 -2.50 -15.23
N LEU A 130 -22.84 -1.76 -14.17
CA LEU A 130 -22.34 -2.34 -12.92
C LEU A 130 -23.45 -3.00 -12.08
N SER A 131 -24.71 -2.74 -12.38
CA SER A 131 -25.83 -3.29 -11.64
C SER A 131 -26.00 -4.81 -11.86
N GLY A 132 -26.78 -5.45 -11.00
CA GLY A 132 -27.13 -6.87 -11.14
C GLY A 132 -26.07 -7.86 -10.65
N PHE A 133 -24.92 -7.41 -10.13
CA PHE A 133 -24.00 -8.29 -9.39
C PHE A 133 -24.54 -8.56 -8.00
N THR A 134 -24.53 -9.82 -7.58
CA THR A 134 -24.98 -10.23 -6.24
C THR A 134 -23.76 -10.49 -5.37
N TRP A 135 -23.57 -9.66 -4.36
CA TRP A 135 -22.50 -9.81 -3.36
C TRP A 135 -22.87 -10.86 -2.29
N HIS A 136 -21.90 -11.69 -1.92
CA HIS A 136 -22.03 -12.70 -0.85
C HIS A 136 -21.15 -12.37 0.37
N ASP A 137 -20.47 -11.24 0.37
CA ASP A 137 -19.47 -10.82 1.35
C ASP A 137 -20.01 -10.11 2.60
N ALA A 138 -21.33 -10.12 2.84
CA ALA A 138 -21.96 -9.41 3.96
C ALA A 138 -21.38 -9.76 5.34
N ALA A 139 -20.93 -11.00 5.52
CA ALA A 139 -20.27 -11.44 6.75
C ALA A 139 -18.91 -10.77 6.94
N TRP A 140 -18.11 -10.67 5.85
CA TRP A 140 -16.83 -9.99 5.83
C TRP A 140 -17.00 -8.50 6.14
N GLN A 141 -17.89 -7.80 5.45
CA GLN A 141 -18.18 -6.38 5.66
C GLN A 141 -18.62 -6.09 7.11
N THR A 142 -19.38 -6.99 7.71
CA THR A 142 -19.80 -6.88 9.11
C THR A 142 -18.63 -7.08 10.08
N ALA A 143 -17.73 -8.02 9.78
CA ALA A 143 -16.55 -8.30 10.59
C ALA A 143 -15.54 -7.12 10.52
N GLN A 144 -15.28 -6.61 9.31
CA GLN A 144 -14.41 -5.47 9.09
C GLN A 144 -14.84 -4.21 9.84
N LYS A 145 -16.14 -3.87 9.84
CA LYS A 145 -16.69 -2.73 10.59
C LYS A 145 -16.44 -2.80 12.10
N LYS A 146 -16.12 -3.98 12.63
CA LYS A 146 -15.83 -4.22 14.04
C LYS A 146 -14.36 -4.43 14.34
N ALA A 147 -13.55 -4.62 13.30
CA ALA A 147 -12.12 -4.87 13.45
C ALA A 147 -11.39 -3.61 13.92
N ASP A 148 -10.36 -3.83 14.74
CA ASP A 148 -9.39 -2.77 15.05
C ASP A 148 -8.41 -2.67 13.90
N VAL A 149 -8.56 -1.64 13.08
CA VAL A 149 -7.76 -1.40 11.87
C VAL A 149 -6.27 -1.30 12.19
N ILE A 150 -5.94 -0.64 13.29
CA ILE A 150 -4.54 -0.34 13.64
C ILE A 150 -3.88 -1.50 14.40
N ASN A 151 -4.59 -2.08 15.36
CA ASN A 151 -4.02 -3.06 16.27
C ASN A 151 -4.36 -4.52 15.91
N GLY A 152 -4.97 -4.76 14.75
CA GLY A 152 -5.21 -6.09 14.21
C GLY A 152 -3.97 -6.68 13.50
N PRO A 153 -3.91 -8.01 13.30
CA PRO A 153 -2.86 -8.63 12.49
C PRO A 153 -3.05 -8.26 11.02
N MET A 154 -1.96 -7.80 10.38
CA MET A 154 -1.93 -7.52 8.94
C MET A 154 -0.61 -8.04 8.37
N ASN A 155 -0.73 -9.02 7.48
CA ASN A 155 0.35 -9.61 6.72
C ASN A 155 -0.10 -9.69 5.26
N ILE A 156 0.54 -8.90 4.41
CA ILE A 156 0.12 -8.58 3.06
C ILE A 156 0.94 -9.39 2.07
N TYR A 157 0.28 -10.00 1.11
CA TYR A 157 0.86 -10.61 -0.08
C TYR A 157 0.66 -9.66 -1.26
N GLU A 158 1.70 -8.92 -1.63
CA GLU A 158 1.69 -8.03 -2.78
C GLU A 158 1.89 -8.84 -4.07
N MET A 159 1.07 -8.59 -5.10
CA MET A 159 1.15 -9.36 -6.32
C MET A 159 0.72 -8.61 -7.58
N HIS A 160 1.29 -9.03 -8.73
CA HIS A 160 0.85 -8.63 -10.06
C HIS A 160 -0.05 -9.72 -10.66
N ALA A 161 -1.30 -9.37 -10.94
CA ALA A 161 -2.32 -10.32 -11.38
C ALA A 161 -1.96 -11.10 -12.66
N GLY A 162 -1.22 -10.48 -13.58
CA GLY A 162 -0.86 -11.08 -14.88
C GLY A 162 0.34 -12.01 -14.88
N SER A 163 1.17 -11.99 -13.80
CA SER A 163 2.43 -12.72 -13.75
C SER A 163 2.64 -13.56 -12.47
N TRP A 164 1.64 -13.64 -11.61
CA TRP A 164 1.67 -14.58 -10.48
C TRP A 164 1.65 -16.03 -10.99
N LYS A 165 0.68 -16.36 -11.81
CA LYS A 165 0.53 -17.65 -12.49
C LYS A 165 -0.12 -17.43 -13.85
N GLN A 166 0.20 -18.24 -14.83
CA GLN A 166 -0.34 -18.12 -16.19
C GLN A 166 -0.87 -19.46 -16.67
N LYS A 167 -1.85 -19.41 -17.56
CA LYS A 167 -2.38 -20.56 -18.29
C LYS A 167 -1.40 -21.01 -19.36
N GLU A 168 -1.66 -22.16 -19.94
CA GLU A 168 -0.91 -22.67 -21.10
C GLU A 168 -0.80 -21.59 -22.20
N GLY A 169 0.41 -21.45 -22.75
CA GLY A 169 0.70 -20.42 -23.74
C GLY A 169 0.90 -19.01 -23.17
N GLY A 170 1.11 -18.85 -21.87
CA GLY A 170 1.44 -17.58 -21.21
C GLY A 170 0.24 -16.62 -21.08
N LYS A 171 -0.99 -17.12 -21.20
CA LYS A 171 -2.20 -16.30 -21.06
C LYS A 171 -2.51 -16.06 -19.58
N PRO A 172 -2.89 -14.82 -19.19
CA PRO A 172 -3.32 -14.56 -17.82
C PRO A 172 -4.63 -15.27 -17.49
N TYR A 173 -4.86 -15.53 -16.22
CA TYR A 173 -6.19 -15.89 -15.72
C TYR A 173 -7.13 -14.67 -15.80
N ASN A 174 -8.42 -14.89 -15.97
CA ASN A 174 -9.37 -13.83 -15.68
C ASN A 174 -9.49 -13.65 -14.15
N TYR A 175 -10.10 -12.52 -13.74
CA TYR A 175 -10.20 -12.19 -12.31
C TYR A 175 -10.85 -13.31 -11.48
N SER A 176 -11.97 -13.86 -11.97
CA SER A 176 -12.70 -14.91 -11.23
C SER A 176 -11.90 -16.22 -11.13
N GLU A 177 -11.25 -16.63 -12.22
CA GLU A 177 -10.37 -17.79 -12.27
C GLU A 177 -9.11 -17.59 -11.40
N LEU A 178 -8.56 -16.37 -11.41
CA LEU A 178 -7.40 -16.03 -10.57
C LEU A 178 -7.74 -16.21 -9.09
N ALA A 179 -8.94 -15.81 -8.67
CA ALA A 179 -9.37 -16.03 -7.28
C ALA A 179 -9.40 -17.51 -6.92
N ASP A 180 -9.88 -18.38 -7.84
CA ASP A 180 -9.97 -19.82 -7.60
C ASP A 180 -8.58 -20.48 -7.41
N GLU A 181 -7.56 -19.99 -8.13
CA GLU A 181 -6.17 -20.43 -7.98
C GLU A 181 -5.46 -19.81 -6.76
N LEU A 182 -5.72 -18.55 -6.48
CA LEU A 182 -5.02 -17.78 -5.47
C LEU A 182 -5.49 -18.06 -4.04
N ILE A 183 -6.80 -18.21 -3.83
CA ILE A 183 -7.39 -18.40 -2.49
C ILE A 183 -6.80 -19.60 -1.75
N PRO A 184 -6.69 -20.79 -2.34
CA PRO A 184 -6.07 -21.94 -1.67
C PRO A 184 -4.64 -21.65 -1.23
N TYR A 185 -3.86 -20.96 -2.09
CA TYR A 185 -2.48 -20.61 -1.81
C TYR A 185 -2.36 -19.59 -0.66
N ILE A 186 -3.11 -18.51 -0.68
CA ILE A 186 -3.08 -17.47 0.35
C ILE A 186 -3.52 -18.00 1.72
N LYS A 187 -4.53 -18.88 1.72
CA LYS A 187 -4.99 -19.55 2.97
C LYS A 187 -3.94 -20.50 3.52
N ASP A 188 -3.33 -21.33 2.68
CA ASP A 188 -2.27 -22.25 3.08
C ASP A 188 -1.06 -21.48 3.63
N MET A 189 -0.63 -20.44 2.92
CA MET A 189 0.47 -19.59 3.35
C MET A 189 0.14 -18.70 4.55
N GLY A 190 -1.13 -18.52 4.89
CA GLY A 190 -1.57 -17.81 6.08
C GLY A 190 -1.50 -16.28 6.00
N TYR A 191 -1.45 -15.69 4.81
CA TYR A 191 -1.59 -14.22 4.64
C TYR A 191 -2.99 -13.75 4.99
N THR A 192 -3.11 -12.50 5.40
CA THR A 192 -4.39 -11.88 5.80
C THR A 192 -5.02 -11.06 4.69
N HIS A 193 -4.17 -10.46 3.86
CA HIS A 193 -4.57 -9.57 2.77
C HIS A 193 -3.77 -9.88 1.51
N VAL A 194 -4.37 -9.59 0.37
CA VAL A 194 -3.69 -9.49 -0.93
C VAL A 194 -3.67 -8.02 -1.33
N GLU A 195 -2.51 -7.52 -1.75
CA GLU A 195 -2.36 -6.19 -2.35
C GLU A 195 -2.06 -6.38 -3.84
N LEU A 196 -2.97 -5.89 -4.68
CA LEU A 196 -2.82 -5.96 -6.13
C LEU A 196 -2.06 -4.73 -6.63
N LEU A 197 -0.96 -4.95 -7.39
CA LEU A 197 -0.41 -3.89 -8.22
C LEU A 197 -1.53 -3.26 -9.07
N PRO A 198 -1.39 -2.02 -9.58
CA PRO A 198 -2.53 -1.30 -10.15
C PRO A 198 -3.32 -2.10 -11.18
N VAL A 199 -4.60 -2.29 -10.92
CA VAL A 199 -5.56 -2.97 -11.80
C VAL A 199 -6.52 -2.01 -12.49
N MET A 200 -6.31 -0.71 -12.36
CA MET A 200 -6.96 0.30 -13.20
C MET A 200 -6.49 0.15 -14.66
N GLU A 201 -7.30 0.54 -15.65
CA GLU A 201 -6.93 0.36 -17.06
C GLU A 201 -5.70 1.20 -17.45
N TYR A 202 -4.76 0.59 -18.17
CA TYR A 202 -3.49 1.20 -18.59
C TYR A 202 -3.05 0.68 -19.97
N PRO A 203 -2.32 1.49 -20.81
CA PRO A 203 -1.97 1.12 -22.17
C PRO A 203 -0.73 0.22 -22.29
N PHE A 204 0.24 0.36 -21.37
CA PHE A 204 1.59 -0.21 -21.49
C PHE A 204 1.88 -1.23 -20.41
N ASP A 205 2.09 -2.52 -20.75
CA ASP A 205 2.33 -3.60 -19.79
C ASP A 205 3.56 -3.38 -18.93
N GLY A 206 4.64 -2.88 -19.53
CA GLY A 206 5.88 -2.57 -18.82
C GLY A 206 5.76 -1.43 -17.80
N SER A 207 4.60 -0.79 -17.68
CA SER A 207 4.30 0.13 -16.58
C SER A 207 3.75 -0.57 -15.34
N TRP A 208 3.46 -1.88 -15.43
CA TRP A 208 2.87 -2.69 -14.35
C TRP A 208 1.54 -2.16 -13.83
N GLY A 209 0.90 -1.25 -14.58
CA GLY A 209 -0.32 -0.56 -14.22
C GLY A 209 -0.13 0.87 -13.66
N TYR A 210 1.09 1.34 -13.46
CA TYR A 210 1.34 2.69 -12.91
C TYR A 210 1.11 3.84 -13.92
N GLN A 211 0.88 3.54 -15.20
CA GLN A 211 0.50 4.55 -16.21
C GLN A 211 -1.01 4.47 -16.53
N VAL A 212 -1.83 4.90 -15.59
CA VAL A 212 -3.29 4.76 -15.63
C VAL A 212 -3.92 5.66 -16.67
N THR A 213 -4.81 5.10 -17.50
CA THR A 213 -5.67 5.85 -18.44
C THR A 213 -7.17 5.73 -18.14
N GLY A 214 -7.58 4.74 -17.34
CA GLY A 214 -8.98 4.52 -16.98
C GLY A 214 -9.17 4.36 -15.47
N TYR A 215 -9.43 5.47 -14.77
CA TYR A 215 -9.49 5.54 -13.30
C TYR A 215 -10.70 4.85 -12.67
N PHE A 216 -11.70 4.47 -13.48
CA PHE A 216 -12.93 3.81 -13.03
C PHE A 216 -13.14 2.45 -13.72
N ALA A 217 -12.20 1.99 -14.54
CA ALA A 217 -12.27 0.71 -15.22
C ALA A 217 -11.22 -0.25 -14.67
N PRO A 218 -11.60 -1.43 -14.15
CA PRO A 218 -10.62 -2.50 -13.98
C PRO A 218 -10.07 -2.90 -15.35
N THR A 219 -8.75 -3.17 -15.41
CA THR A 219 -8.11 -3.46 -16.69
C THR A 219 -8.76 -4.65 -17.38
N SER A 220 -9.12 -4.45 -18.64
CA SER A 220 -9.79 -5.45 -19.50
C SER A 220 -8.91 -6.66 -19.84
N ARG A 221 -7.62 -6.63 -19.46
CA ARG A 221 -6.66 -7.74 -19.61
C ARG A 221 -7.11 -8.99 -18.92
N TYR A 222 -7.78 -8.83 -17.77
CA TYR A 222 -8.15 -9.92 -16.88
C TYR A 222 -9.67 -10.13 -16.78
N GLY A 223 -10.44 -9.57 -17.72
CA GLY A 223 -11.88 -9.77 -17.79
C GLY A 223 -12.72 -8.50 -17.68
N THR A 224 -13.96 -8.68 -17.23
CA THR A 224 -14.95 -7.62 -17.09
C THR A 224 -14.95 -7.01 -15.70
N PRO A 225 -15.58 -5.85 -15.50
CA PRO A 225 -15.81 -5.29 -14.18
C PRO A 225 -16.50 -6.25 -13.19
N LYS A 226 -17.48 -7.03 -13.66
CA LYS A 226 -18.17 -8.04 -12.82
C LYS A 226 -17.28 -9.24 -12.48
N ASP A 227 -16.30 -9.59 -13.33
CA ASP A 227 -15.30 -10.61 -12.99
C ASP A 227 -14.41 -10.11 -11.84
N PHE A 228 -14.08 -8.82 -11.79
CA PHE A 228 -13.33 -8.24 -10.69
C PHE A 228 -14.17 -8.15 -9.41
N MET A 229 -15.46 -7.83 -9.49
CA MET A 229 -16.37 -7.94 -8.35
C MET A 229 -16.40 -9.38 -7.82
N ALA A 230 -16.46 -10.39 -8.70
CA ALA A 230 -16.45 -11.80 -8.30
C ALA A 230 -15.11 -12.21 -7.65
N PHE A 231 -13.99 -11.66 -8.11
CA PHE A 231 -12.68 -11.85 -7.44
C PHE A 231 -12.75 -11.39 -5.99
N VAL A 232 -13.17 -10.15 -5.75
CA VAL A 232 -13.23 -9.57 -4.41
C VAL A 232 -14.23 -10.34 -3.52
N ASP A 233 -15.41 -10.66 -4.05
CA ASP A 233 -16.44 -11.43 -3.32
C ASP A 233 -15.92 -12.80 -2.86
N LYS A 234 -15.22 -13.54 -3.75
CA LYS A 234 -14.58 -14.81 -3.43
C LYS A 234 -13.48 -14.67 -2.37
N MET A 235 -12.63 -13.64 -2.48
CA MET A 235 -11.58 -13.36 -1.50
C MET A 235 -12.19 -13.10 -0.11
N HIS A 236 -13.22 -12.27 -0.02
CA HIS A 236 -13.94 -11.98 1.20
C HIS A 236 -14.64 -13.23 1.79
N ALA A 237 -15.27 -14.04 0.96
CA ALA A 237 -15.85 -15.31 1.40
C ALA A 237 -14.80 -16.28 1.98
N ALA A 238 -13.57 -16.17 1.52
CA ALA A 238 -12.44 -16.96 2.05
C ALA A 238 -11.79 -16.35 3.30
N GLY A 239 -12.20 -15.14 3.72
CA GLY A 239 -11.65 -14.42 4.87
C GLY A 239 -10.34 -13.69 4.56
N ILE A 240 -10.14 -13.26 3.31
CA ILE A 240 -8.95 -12.57 2.82
C ILE A 240 -9.35 -11.15 2.40
N GLY A 241 -8.68 -10.13 2.92
CA GLY A 241 -8.87 -8.74 2.51
C GLY A 241 -8.17 -8.42 1.20
N VAL A 242 -8.69 -7.43 0.47
CA VAL A 242 -8.13 -6.99 -0.81
C VAL A 242 -7.75 -5.51 -0.72
N ILE A 243 -6.47 -5.22 -0.90
CA ILE A 243 -5.91 -3.88 -1.03
C ILE A 243 -5.58 -3.66 -2.51
N MET A 244 -5.81 -2.47 -3.00
CA MET A 244 -5.49 -2.09 -4.37
C MET A 244 -4.49 -0.95 -4.39
N ASP A 245 -3.49 -1.06 -5.25
CA ASP A 245 -2.58 0.04 -5.54
C ASP A 245 -3.29 1.08 -6.42
N TRP A 246 -3.39 2.31 -5.93
CA TRP A 246 -4.10 3.42 -6.54
C TRP A 246 -3.14 4.58 -6.83
N VAL A 247 -3.14 5.06 -8.07
CA VAL A 247 -2.14 5.98 -8.62
C VAL A 247 -2.72 7.39 -8.84
N PRO A 248 -2.89 8.22 -7.80
CA PRO A 248 -3.42 9.58 -7.95
C PRO A 248 -2.35 10.62 -8.26
N ALA A 249 -1.06 10.26 -8.23
CA ALA A 249 0.02 11.21 -8.36
C ALA A 249 0.20 11.72 -9.80
N HIS A 250 0.02 10.85 -10.78
CA HIS A 250 0.34 11.11 -12.17
C HIS A 250 -0.43 10.23 -13.16
N PHE A 251 -0.34 10.58 -14.45
CA PHE A 251 -0.90 9.78 -15.55
C PHE A 251 -0.05 9.94 -16.82
N PRO A 252 -0.12 8.99 -17.79
CA PRO A 252 0.70 9.00 -18.99
C PRO A 252 0.24 10.06 -20.00
N LYS A 253 1.14 10.38 -20.96
CA LYS A 253 0.89 11.33 -22.06
C LYS A 253 0.20 10.71 -23.28
N ASP A 254 -0.49 9.60 -23.10
CA ASP A 254 -1.25 8.96 -24.18
C ASP A 254 -2.36 9.89 -24.66
N GLN A 255 -2.36 10.16 -25.97
CA GLN A 255 -3.25 11.15 -26.58
C GLN A 255 -4.73 10.81 -26.44
N PHE A 256 -5.07 9.53 -26.31
CA PHE A 256 -6.45 9.10 -26.11
C PHE A 256 -6.89 9.17 -24.63
N GLY A 257 -5.96 9.34 -23.69
CA GLY A 257 -6.22 9.44 -22.25
C GLY A 257 -6.49 10.88 -21.80
N LEU A 258 -6.11 11.16 -20.53
CA LEU A 258 -6.40 12.44 -19.88
C LEU A 258 -5.53 13.61 -20.38
N TYR A 259 -4.34 13.33 -20.94
CA TYR A 259 -3.38 14.35 -21.36
C TYR A 259 -3.99 15.32 -22.38
N ASN A 260 -3.95 16.62 -22.09
CA ASN A 260 -4.55 17.69 -22.89
C ASN A 260 -5.96 17.29 -23.38
N PHE A 261 -6.85 16.94 -22.43
CA PHE A 261 -8.09 16.22 -22.73
C PHE A 261 -8.95 16.91 -23.78
N ASP A 262 -9.05 18.23 -23.72
CA ASP A 262 -9.83 19.04 -24.67
C ASP A 262 -8.95 19.96 -25.55
N GLY A 263 -7.68 19.61 -25.69
CA GLY A 263 -6.67 20.36 -26.43
C GLY A 263 -5.81 21.25 -25.55
N GLU A 264 -6.18 21.41 -24.30
CA GLU A 264 -5.45 22.18 -23.29
C GLU A 264 -5.32 21.37 -22.00
N ALA A 265 -4.51 21.84 -21.02
CA ALA A 265 -4.37 21.23 -19.71
C ALA A 265 -5.72 21.23 -18.97
N CYS A 266 -6.30 20.06 -18.79
CA CYS A 266 -7.62 19.84 -18.20
C CYS A 266 -7.51 19.19 -16.82
N TYR A 267 -6.83 18.07 -16.74
CA TYR A 267 -6.57 17.30 -15.49
C TYR A 267 -5.21 17.61 -14.89
N GLU A 268 -4.23 17.94 -15.71
CA GLU A 268 -2.87 18.30 -15.34
C GLU A 268 -2.72 19.78 -14.96
N ASP A 269 -1.69 20.07 -14.14
CA ASP A 269 -1.26 21.47 -13.91
C ASP A 269 -0.69 22.05 -15.21
N PRO A 270 -1.20 23.20 -15.69
CA PRO A 270 -0.76 23.80 -16.95
C PRO A 270 0.69 24.34 -16.89
N ASN A 271 1.26 24.54 -15.72
CA ASN A 271 2.64 24.95 -15.56
C ASN A 271 3.58 23.74 -15.71
N PRO A 272 4.44 23.68 -16.74
CA PRO A 272 5.31 22.53 -16.98
C PRO A 272 6.32 22.28 -15.86
N LYS A 273 6.59 23.24 -15.00
CA LYS A 273 7.43 23.08 -13.81
C LYS A 273 6.70 22.41 -12.65
N ARG A 274 5.39 22.25 -12.72
CA ARG A 274 4.54 21.60 -11.74
C ARG A 274 3.85 20.38 -12.33
N GLY A 275 3.40 20.49 -13.59
CA GLY A 275 2.53 19.54 -14.28
C GLY A 275 3.24 18.36 -14.94
N GLU A 276 4.55 18.18 -14.83
CA GLU A 276 5.27 17.09 -15.50
C GLU A 276 6.32 16.44 -14.59
N HIS A 277 6.30 15.09 -14.53
CA HIS A 277 7.41 14.28 -14.04
C HIS A 277 8.32 13.87 -15.20
N LYS A 278 9.41 14.60 -15.41
CA LYS A 278 10.32 14.41 -16.56
C LYS A 278 10.96 13.03 -16.60
N GLU A 279 11.33 12.48 -15.44
CA GLU A 279 11.99 11.17 -15.35
C GLU A 279 11.02 10.03 -15.70
N TRP A 280 9.76 10.16 -15.32
CA TRP A 280 8.72 9.14 -15.61
C TRP A 280 8.01 9.39 -16.94
N GLY A 281 8.19 10.58 -17.53
CA GLY A 281 7.48 10.98 -18.74
C GLY A 281 5.98 11.16 -18.56
N THR A 282 5.50 11.37 -17.33
CA THR A 282 4.09 11.45 -16.96
C THR A 282 3.67 12.87 -16.62
N MET A 283 2.37 13.14 -16.64
CA MET A 283 1.78 14.39 -16.20
C MET A 283 1.37 14.30 -14.72
N VAL A 284 1.44 15.44 -14.01
CA VAL A 284 1.00 15.59 -12.62
C VAL A 284 -0.40 16.19 -12.61
N PHE A 285 -1.30 15.65 -11.80
CA PHE A 285 -2.63 16.22 -11.61
C PHE A 285 -2.60 17.61 -11.01
N ASP A 286 -3.51 18.50 -11.44
CA ASP A 286 -3.75 19.79 -10.80
C ASP A 286 -4.57 19.60 -9.52
N PHE A 287 -3.89 19.31 -8.41
CA PHE A 287 -4.52 19.09 -7.12
C PHE A 287 -5.25 20.32 -6.56
N GLY A 288 -4.97 21.50 -7.10
CA GLY A 288 -5.65 22.75 -6.75
C GLY A 288 -7.01 22.92 -7.43
N ARG A 289 -7.24 22.20 -8.54
CA ARG A 289 -8.48 22.31 -9.32
C ARG A 289 -9.60 21.48 -8.67
N ASN A 290 -10.71 22.11 -8.39
CA ASN A 290 -11.86 21.48 -7.72
C ASN A 290 -12.40 20.27 -8.48
N GLU A 291 -12.51 20.35 -9.78
CA GLU A 291 -13.00 19.28 -10.65
C GLU A 291 -12.08 18.05 -10.60
N VAL A 292 -10.75 18.26 -10.55
CA VAL A 292 -9.75 17.21 -10.41
C VAL A 292 -9.83 16.57 -9.02
N GLN A 293 -10.05 17.37 -7.96
CA GLN A 293 -10.29 16.82 -6.63
C GLN A 293 -11.55 15.95 -6.59
N SER A 294 -12.66 16.40 -7.21
CA SER A 294 -13.89 15.59 -7.33
C SER A 294 -13.63 14.30 -8.10
N PHE A 295 -12.87 14.34 -9.21
CA PHE A 295 -12.52 13.17 -10.01
C PHE A 295 -11.74 12.14 -9.20
N LEU A 296 -10.64 12.56 -8.53
CA LEU A 296 -9.77 11.65 -7.78
C LEU A 296 -10.45 11.10 -6.53
N ILE A 297 -11.15 11.93 -5.74
CA ILE A 297 -11.87 11.45 -4.54
C ILE A 297 -13.00 10.48 -4.94
N SER A 298 -13.69 10.79 -6.04
CA SER A 298 -14.72 9.92 -6.59
C SER A 298 -14.15 8.58 -7.05
N SER A 299 -12.94 8.56 -7.66
CA SER A 299 -12.25 7.32 -8.03
C SER A 299 -11.91 6.47 -6.79
N ALA A 300 -11.34 7.08 -5.75
CA ALA A 300 -11.02 6.36 -4.51
C ALA A 300 -12.27 5.71 -3.89
N LEU A 301 -13.35 6.47 -3.75
CA LEU A 301 -14.61 5.95 -3.18
C LEU A 301 -15.26 4.92 -4.10
N TYR A 302 -15.16 5.07 -5.42
CA TYR A 302 -15.68 4.09 -6.38
C TYR A 302 -15.09 2.69 -6.15
N TRP A 303 -13.77 2.58 -5.98
CA TRP A 303 -13.13 1.29 -5.71
C TRP A 303 -13.54 0.71 -4.36
N LEU A 304 -13.66 1.56 -3.32
CA LEU A 304 -14.06 1.14 -1.97
C LEU A 304 -15.54 0.75 -1.87
N GLU A 305 -16.42 1.43 -2.62
CA GLU A 305 -17.88 1.30 -2.50
C GLU A 305 -18.50 0.38 -3.55
N GLN A 306 -18.03 0.41 -4.81
CA GLN A 306 -18.58 -0.42 -5.88
C GLN A 306 -17.92 -1.79 -5.98
N TYR A 307 -16.62 -1.88 -5.63
CA TYR A 307 -15.87 -3.14 -5.64
C TYR A 307 -15.56 -3.69 -4.25
N HIS A 308 -16.04 -3.06 -3.21
CA HIS A 308 -15.83 -3.46 -1.82
C HIS A 308 -14.36 -3.58 -1.39
N ILE A 309 -13.41 -3.00 -2.11
CA ILE A 309 -11.97 -3.01 -1.79
C ILE A 309 -11.76 -2.58 -0.33
N ASP A 310 -10.89 -3.27 0.40
CA ASP A 310 -10.66 -3.03 1.84
C ASP A 310 -9.72 -1.88 2.11
N GLY A 311 -8.86 -1.54 1.16
CA GLY A 311 -7.95 -0.42 1.29
C GLY A 311 -7.27 -0.03 -0.01
N LEU A 312 -6.73 1.17 0.00
CA LEU A 312 -5.93 1.73 -1.09
C LEU A 312 -4.50 1.97 -0.59
N ARG A 313 -3.52 1.40 -1.28
CA ARG A 313 -2.14 1.87 -1.22
C ARG A 313 -2.03 3.01 -2.21
N VAL A 314 -1.66 4.18 -1.70
CA VAL A 314 -1.56 5.41 -2.49
C VAL A 314 -0.14 5.57 -2.97
N ASP A 315 0.02 5.43 -4.29
CA ASP A 315 1.31 5.47 -4.98
C ASP A 315 1.96 6.85 -4.93
N ALA A 316 3.28 6.86 -4.79
CA ALA A 316 4.17 8.01 -4.99
C ALA A 316 3.78 9.28 -4.21
N VAL A 317 3.27 9.16 -2.98
CA VAL A 317 2.85 10.31 -2.16
C VAL A 317 3.96 11.35 -2.00
N ALA A 318 5.23 10.91 -1.88
CA ALA A 318 6.37 11.82 -1.82
C ALA A 318 6.44 12.76 -3.02
N SER A 319 6.13 12.28 -4.22
CA SER A 319 6.13 13.09 -5.45
C SER A 319 5.01 14.15 -5.47
N MET A 320 3.93 13.89 -4.75
CA MET A 320 2.82 14.85 -4.59
C MET A 320 3.17 15.95 -3.60
N LEU A 321 3.90 15.63 -2.53
CA LEU A 321 4.18 16.55 -1.41
C LEU A 321 5.21 17.63 -1.75
N TYR A 322 6.13 17.35 -2.69
CA TYR A 322 7.26 18.24 -2.95
C TYR A 322 7.30 18.73 -4.39
N LEU A 323 7.30 20.05 -4.57
CA LEU A 323 7.43 20.71 -5.87
C LEU A 323 8.80 20.48 -6.52
N ASP A 324 9.84 20.19 -5.72
CA ASP A 324 11.22 19.91 -6.17
C ASP A 324 11.50 18.41 -6.33
N TYR A 325 10.50 17.54 -6.19
CA TYR A 325 10.71 16.08 -6.27
C TYR A 325 11.31 15.66 -7.62
N ASN A 326 12.49 15.05 -7.61
CA ASN A 326 13.27 14.63 -8.77
C ASN A 326 13.50 15.75 -9.82
N ARG A 327 13.54 17.02 -9.39
CA ARG A 327 13.77 18.17 -10.25
C ARG A 327 15.05 18.90 -9.86
N LYS A 328 15.79 19.37 -10.87
CA LYS A 328 16.99 20.19 -10.68
C LYS A 328 16.63 21.63 -10.36
N GLN A 329 17.60 22.36 -9.84
CA GLN A 329 17.44 23.81 -9.63
C GLN A 329 17.05 24.51 -10.94
N GLY A 330 15.97 25.30 -10.91
CA GLY A 330 15.40 25.99 -12.07
C GLY A 330 14.33 25.18 -12.84
N GLU A 331 14.13 23.91 -12.53
CA GLU A 331 13.11 23.06 -13.13
C GLU A 331 11.81 22.99 -12.30
N TRP A 332 11.77 23.65 -11.18
CA TRP A 332 10.60 23.79 -10.31
C TRP A 332 10.43 25.23 -9.81
N GLU A 333 9.29 25.53 -9.25
CA GLU A 333 8.94 26.83 -8.67
C GLU A 333 8.47 26.67 -7.24
N PRO A 334 8.88 27.57 -6.32
CA PRO A 334 8.41 27.52 -4.94
C PRO A 334 6.90 27.77 -4.85
N ASN A 335 6.29 27.31 -3.75
CA ASN A 335 4.92 27.65 -3.43
C ASN A 335 4.77 29.13 -3.08
N LYS A 336 3.54 29.59 -2.83
CA LYS A 336 3.22 31.00 -2.51
C LYS A 336 3.94 31.54 -1.26
N ASP A 337 4.41 30.65 -0.39
CA ASP A 337 5.10 31.00 0.86
C ASP A 337 6.64 30.88 0.70
N GLY A 338 7.12 30.57 -0.51
CA GLY A 338 8.54 30.44 -0.86
C GLY A 338 9.14 29.08 -0.53
N GLY A 339 8.34 28.11 -0.06
CA GLY A 339 8.73 26.75 0.27
C GLY A 339 8.65 25.80 -0.93
N LYS A 340 9.06 24.55 -0.70
CA LYS A 340 9.04 23.48 -1.69
C LYS A 340 7.84 22.54 -1.53
N GLU A 341 7.07 22.69 -0.50
CA GLU A 341 5.88 21.90 -0.23
C GLU A 341 4.77 22.23 -1.24
N ASN A 342 4.14 21.22 -1.81
CA ASN A 342 2.96 21.38 -2.66
C ASN A 342 1.71 21.52 -1.79
N LEU A 343 1.35 22.76 -1.48
CA LEU A 343 0.27 23.08 -0.54
C LEU A 343 -1.09 22.57 -1.03
N GLU A 344 -1.31 22.59 -2.34
CA GLU A 344 -2.53 22.10 -2.99
C GLU A 344 -2.66 20.57 -2.85
N ALA A 345 -1.59 19.83 -3.09
CA ALA A 345 -1.57 18.38 -2.91
C ALA A 345 -1.72 17.97 -1.44
N ILE A 346 -1.10 18.70 -0.51
CA ILE A 346 -1.26 18.48 0.94
C ILE A 346 -2.73 18.66 1.35
N ALA A 347 -3.37 19.74 0.86
CA ALA A 347 -4.79 20.00 1.13
C ALA A 347 -5.68 18.90 0.53
N PHE A 348 -5.38 18.45 -0.70
CA PHE A 348 -6.07 17.36 -1.36
C PHE A 348 -5.95 16.04 -0.57
N LEU A 349 -4.73 15.63 -0.16
CA LEU A 349 -4.52 14.39 0.60
C LEU A 349 -5.29 14.39 1.92
N ARG A 350 -5.29 15.52 2.63
CA ARG A 350 -6.09 15.68 3.86
C ARG A 350 -7.59 15.54 3.59
N LYS A 351 -8.07 16.17 2.51
CA LYS A 351 -9.47 16.09 2.09
C LYS A 351 -9.85 14.66 1.68
N LEU A 352 -9.00 13.99 0.91
CA LEU A 352 -9.16 12.60 0.49
C LEU A 352 -9.32 11.68 1.71
N ASN A 353 -8.33 11.69 2.61
CA ASN A 353 -8.31 10.82 3.77
C ASN A 353 -9.48 11.11 4.74
N ASN A 354 -9.78 12.38 4.99
CA ASN A 354 -10.94 12.76 5.81
C ASN A 354 -12.26 12.30 5.18
N THR A 355 -12.39 12.37 3.86
CA THR A 355 -13.61 11.94 3.15
C THR A 355 -13.75 10.42 3.20
N VAL A 356 -12.69 9.69 2.85
CA VAL A 356 -12.68 8.22 2.83
C VAL A 356 -12.89 7.66 4.24
N LEU A 357 -12.04 8.03 5.19
CA LEU A 357 -12.09 7.48 6.55
C LEU A 357 -13.26 8.04 7.38
N GLY A 358 -13.79 9.20 7.02
CA GLY A 358 -15.04 9.71 7.60
C GLY A 358 -16.26 8.91 7.20
N ARG A 359 -16.30 8.38 5.96
CA ARG A 359 -17.37 7.47 5.48
C ARG A 359 -17.12 6.02 5.89
N HIS A 360 -15.87 5.58 5.83
CA HIS A 360 -15.44 4.19 5.97
C HIS A 360 -14.25 4.06 6.94
N PRO A 361 -14.43 4.27 8.25
CA PRO A 361 -13.34 4.28 9.24
C PRO A 361 -12.64 2.92 9.41
N HIS A 362 -13.20 1.87 8.82
CA HIS A 362 -12.69 0.50 8.83
C HIS A 362 -11.85 0.15 7.57
N LYS A 363 -11.71 1.06 6.62
CA LYS A 363 -10.90 0.85 5.41
C LYS A 363 -9.46 1.32 5.63
N TYR A 364 -8.55 0.84 4.78
CA TYR A 364 -7.13 1.17 4.84
C TYR A 364 -6.78 2.26 3.83
N MET A 365 -6.05 3.29 4.29
CA MET A 365 -5.39 4.30 3.45
C MET A 365 -3.90 4.24 3.78
N ILE A 366 -3.11 3.64 2.89
CA ILE A 366 -1.70 3.33 3.08
C ILE A 366 -0.87 4.23 2.18
N ALA A 367 0.02 5.05 2.74
CA ALA A 367 0.86 5.93 1.94
C ALA A 367 2.17 5.26 1.55
N GLU A 368 2.51 5.28 0.25
CA GLU A 368 3.91 5.16 -0.16
C GLU A 368 4.55 6.54 -0.08
N GLU A 369 5.18 6.82 1.04
CA GLU A 369 5.92 8.05 1.27
C GLU A 369 7.34 7.73 1.74
N SER A 370 8.32 8.01 0.89
CA SER A 370 9.72 7.60 1.03
C SER A 370 10.60 8.61 1.74
N THR A 371 10.07 9.78 2.09
CA THR A 371 10.84 10.87 2.72
C THR A 371 10.61 10.94 4.24
N ALA A 372 11.22 11.92 4.87
CA ALA A 372 11.03 12.22 6.29
C ALA A 372 9.83 13.14 6.56
N TRP A 373 8.81 13.16 5.69
CA TRP A 373 7.61 13.97 5.93
C TRP A 373 6.95 13.54 7.24
N PRO A 374 6.69 14.47 8.18
CA PRO A 374 6.16 14.13 9.49
C PRO A 374 4.64 13.94 9.48
N MET A 375 4.13 13.16 10.44
CA MET A 375 2.71 13.02 10.73
C MET A 375 1.86 12.54 9.54
N VAL A 376 2.41 11.66 8.69
CA VAL A 376 1.67 11.07 7.57
C VAL A 376 0.44 10.31 8.09
N THR A 377 0.61 9.57 9.20
CA THR A 377 -0.44 8.72 9.79
C THR A 377 -1.17 9.37 10.98
N LYS A 378 -0.98 10.67 11.19
CA LYS A 378 -1.76 11.42 12.18
C LYS A 378 -2.98 12.07 11.53
N PRO A 379 -4.07 12.26 12.28
CA PRO A 379 -5.27 12.95 11.78
C PRO A 379 -4.96 14.33 11.23
N ALA A 380 -5.73 14.76 10.21
CA ALA A 380 -5.61 16.10 9.66
C ALA A 380 -5.89 17.20 10.69
N SER A 381 -6.75 16.94 11.69
CA SER A 381 -6.99 17.83 12.84
C SER A 381 -5.74 18.13 13.65
N ASP A 382 -4.80 17.20 13.69
CA ASP A 382 -3.54 17.31 14.44
C ASP A 382 -2.40 17.83 13.55
N GLY A 383 -2.72 18.24 12.32
CA GLY A 383 -1.77 18.73 11.32
C GLY A 383 -1.18 17.62 10.42
N GLY A 384 -1.60 16.38 10.58
CA GLY A 384 -1.17 15.24 9.77
C GLY A 384 -1.80 15.18 8.38
N LEU A 385 -1.47 14.13 7.61
CA LEU A 385 -2.07 13.89 6.29
C LEU A 385 -3.33 13.01 6.36
N GLY A 386 -3.56 12.30 7.48
CA GLY A 386 -4.77 11.51 7.73
C GLY A 386 -4.74 10.08 7.19
N PHE A 387 -3.62 9.58 6.68
CA PHE A 387 -3.47 8.15 6.39
C PHE A 387 -3.53 7.32 7.66
N ASN A 388 -3.93 6.06 7.56
CA ASN A 388 -3.82 5.18 8.73
C ASN A 388 -2.57 4.29 8.71
N PHE A 389 -1.90 4.15 7.57
CA PHE A 389 -0.60 3.47 7.48
C PHE A 389 0.36 4.18 6.51
N LYS A 390 1.66 3.89 6.69
CA LYS A 390 2.74 4.35 5.81
C LYS A 390 3.75 3.21 5.60
N TRP A 391 4.24 3.02 4.37
CA TRP A 391 5.38 2.14 4.12
C TRP A 391 6.65 2.66 4.79
N ASN A 392 7.40 1.77 5.46
CA ASN A 392 8.69 2.09 6.07
C ASN A 392 9.84 1.86 5.09
N MET A 393 10.00 2.76 4.14
CA MET A 393 11.07 2.69 3.14
C MET A 393 12.46 2.82 3.76
N GLY A 394 12.60 3.56 4.86
CA GLY A 394 13.86 3.68 5.60
C GLY A 394 14.33 2.33 6.17
N TRP A 395 13.45 1.61 6.86
CA TRP A 395 13.71 0.26 7.35
C TRP A 395 14.06 -0.70 6.20
N MET A 396 13.31 -0.66 5.13
CA MET A 396 13.51 -1.52 3.96
C MET A 396 14.91 -1.31 3.38
N ASN A 397 15.31 -0.05 3.13
CA ASN A 397 16.63 0.27 2.59
C ASN A 397 17.78 -0.15 3.52
N ASP A 398 17.66 0.13 4.82
CA ASP A 398 18.66 -0.24 5.82
C ASP A 398 18.81 -1.76 5.91
N MET A 399 17.70 -2.49 5.98
CA MET A 399 17.72 -3.94 6.09
C MET A 399 18.25 -4.62 4.83
N LEU A 400 17.82 -4.22 3.64
CA LEU A 400 18.35 -4.78 2.39
C LEU A 400 19.85 -4.48 2.24
N SER A 401 20.29 -3.28 2.62
CA SER A 401 21.69 -2.92 2.62
C SER A 401 22.51 -3.76 3.63
N TYR A 402 21.96 -4.00 4.83
CA TYR A 402 22.59 -4.83 5.84
C TYR A 402 22.69 -6.30 5.39
N MET A 403 21.60 -6.85 4.87
CA MET A 403 21.54 -8.25 4.46
C MET A 403 22.44 -8.55 3.24
N LYS A 404 22.62 -7.58 2.33
CA LYS A 404 23.60 -7.65 1.23
C LYS A 404 25.05 -7.64 1.70
N THR A 405 25.32 -7.14 2.91
CA THR A 405 26.67 -7.05 3.45
C THR A 405 27.15 -8.46 3.82
N ASP A 406 28.37 -8.81 3.33
CA ASP A 406 29.02 -10.04 3.77
C ASP A 406 29.10 -10.11 5.30
N PRO A 407 28.74 -11.24 5.93
CA PRO A 407 28.72 -11.37 7.38
C PRO A 407 29.98 -10.93 8.08
N LEU A 408 31.14 -11.06 7.43
CA LEU A 408 32.45 -10.60 7.95
C LEU A 408 32.48 -9.10 8.26
N PHE A 409 31.69 -8.30 7.50
CA PHE A 409 31.65 -6.83 7.63
C PHE A 409 30.40 -6.31 8.36
N ARG A 410 29.51 -7.20 8.82
CA ARG A 410 28.25 -6.81 9.48
C ARG A 410 28.47 -6.09 10.81
N SER A 411 29.55 -6.42 11.52
CA SER A 411 29.88 -5.74 12.78
C SER A 411 30.00 -4.21 12.61
N GLY A 412 30.60 -3.74 11.52
CA GLY A 412 30.69 -2.32 11.18
C GLY A 412 29.41 -1.67 10.67
N ASN A 413 28.37 -2.46 10.41
CA ASN A 413 27.06 -2.01 9.88
C ASN A 413 25.89 -2.30 10.85
N HIS A 414 26.19 -2.62 12.10
CA HIS A 414 25.19 -3.03 13.10
C HIS A 414 24.09 -1.99 13.32
N ASN A 415 24.41 -0.70 13.16
CA ASN A 415 23.44 0.38 13.26
C ASN A 415 22.28 0.25 12.27
N LYS A 416 22.46 -0.38 11.10
CA LYS A 416 21.38 -0.57 10.13
C LYS A 416 20.25 -1.46 10.63
N VAL A 417 20.55 -2.44 11.51
CA VAL A 417 19.52 -3.30 12.12
C VAL A 417 18.80 -2.63 13.27
N THR A 418 19.37 -1.57 13.85
CA THR A 418 18.83 -0.95 15.06
C THR A 418 18.31 0.47 14.83
N PHE A 419 18.76 1.15 13.76
CA PHE A 419 18.40 2.55 13.52
C PHE A 419 16.89 2.77 13.33
N SER A 420 16.18 1.87 12.66
CA SER A 420 14.74 1.97 12.44
C SER A 420 13.92 2.09 13.73
N PHE A 421 14.43 1.57 14.86
CA PHE A 421 13.73 1.65 16.14
C PHE A 421 13.70 3.08 16.73
N PHE A 422 14.58 3.98 16.30
CA PHE A 422 14.53 5.38 16.73
C PHE A 422 13.26 6.08 16.26
N TYR A 423 12.68 5.62 15.14
CA TYR A 423 11.48 6.21 14.56
C TYR A 423 10.33 5.21 14.38
N ALA A 424 10.48 3.94 14.78
CA ALA A 424 9.49 2.87 14.59
C ALA A 424 8.09 3.19 15.13
N PHE A 425 7.98 4.12 16.07
CA PHE A 425 6.74 4.54 16.71
C PHE A 425 6.32 5.98 16.35
N SER A 426 6.96 6.60 15.37
CA SER A 426 6.58 7.92 14.89
C SER A 426 5.34 7.89 13.98
N GLU A 427 5.19 6.79 13.24
CA GLU A 427 4.10 6.54 12.29
C GLU A 427 3.56 5.11 12.46
N ASN A 428 2.41 4.82 11.87
CA ASN A 428 1.89 3.47 11.80
C ASN A 428 2.49 2.78 10.55
N PHE A 429 3.61 2.10 10.74
CA PHE A 429 4.38 1.54 9.63
C PHE A 429 3.89 0.18 9.15
N VAL A 430 3.92 -0.01 7.82
CA VAL A 430 4.00 -1.30 7.15
C VAL A 430 5.47 -1.51 6.74
N LEU A 431 5.99 -2.70 6.92
CA LEU A 431 7.36 -3.08 6.54
C LEU A 431 7.33 -3.69 5.14
N PRO A 432 7.63 -2.94 4.06
CA PRO A 432 7.51 -3.43 2.71
C PRO A 432 8.81 -4.10 2.24
N ILE A 433 8.71 -5.29 1.71
CA ILE A 433 9.68 -5.86 0.77
C ILE A 433 8.93 -6.04 -0.53
N SER A 434 8.77 -4.93 -1.26
CA SER A 434 7.84 -4.79 -2.37
C SER A 434 8.45 -5.20 -3.72
N HIS A 435 7.63 -5.13 -4.78
CA HIS A 435 7.99 -5.40 -6.16
C HIS A 435 9.19 -4.55 -6.63
N ASP A 436 9.23 -3.28 -6.22
CA ASP A 436 10.25 -2.32 -6.63
C ASP A 436 11.68 -2.76 -6.29
N GLU A 437 11.81 -3.61 -5.26
CA GLU A 437 13.12 -4.09 -4.80
C GLU A 437 13.66 -5.29 -5.58
N VAL A 438 12.88 -5.88 -6.49
CA VAL A 438 13.25 -7.09 -7.22
C VAL A 438 13.18 -6.95 -8.74
N VAL A 439 13.39 -5.73 -9.24
CA VAL A 439 13.33 -5.33 -10.66
C VAL A 439 14.49 -4.45 -11.04
N HIS A 440 14.64 -4.19 -12.34
CA HIS A 440 15.59 -3.20 -12.93
C HIS A 440 17.07 -3.41 -12.55
N GLY A 441 17.54 -4.67 -12.51
CA GLY A 441 18.91 -5.01 -12.19
C GLY A 441 19.22 -4.98 -10.69
N LYS A 442 18.20 -4.85 -9.84
CA LYS A 442 18.36 -4.92 -8.38
C LYS A 442 18.58 -6.36 -7.87
N GLY A 443 18.26 -7.39 -8.69
CA GLY A 443 18.33 -8.83 -8.36
C GLY A 443 17.15 -9.28 -7.48
N SER A 444 16.83 -10.59 -7.50
CA SER A 444 15.81 -11.13 -6.59
C SER A 444 16.22 -10.98 -5.12
N LEU A 445 15.26 -11.11 -4.20
CA LEU A 445 15.56 -11.01 -2.76
C LEU A 445 16.58 -12.07 -2.32
N LEU A 446 16.44 -13.32 -2.81
CA LEU A 446 17.39 -14.40 -2.53
C LEU A 446 18.79 -14.06 -3.07
N ASN A 447 18.89 -13.49 -4.27
CA ASN A 447 20.18 -13.13 -4.87
C ASN A 447 20.87 -11.91 -4.23
N LYS A 448 20.15 -11.15 -3.43
CA LYS A 448 20.74 -10.10 -2.59
C LYS A 448 21.52 -10.67 -1.41
N MET A 449 21.24 -11.91 -1.01
CA MET A 449 21.91 -12.56 0.13
C MET A 449 23.31 -13.01 -0.27
N PRO A 450 24.33 -12.73 0.55
CA PRO A 450 25.72 -13.15 0.29
C PRO A 450 25.92 -14.64 0.57
N GLY A 451 27.03 -15.17 0.06
CA GLY A 451 27.46 -16.56 0.25
C GLY A 451 26.99 -17.50 -0.86
N GLU A 452 27.22 -18.78 -0.64
CA GLU A 452 26.80 -19.86 -1.52
C GLU A 452 25.30 -20.13 -1.40
N TYR A 453 24.80 -21.10 -2.12
CA TYR A 453 23.36 -21.38 -2.21
C TYR A 453 22.70 -21.56 -0.84
N ASP A 454 23.24 -22.41 0.03
CA ASP A 454 22.70 -22.67 1.37
C ASP A 454 22.80 -21.45 2.28
N ASP A 455 23.88 -20.67 2.17
CA ASP A 455 24.08 -19.43 2.93
C ASP A 455 23.02 -18.39 2.59
N LYS A 456 22.59 -18.29 1.33
CA LYS A 456 21.52 -17.39 0.92
C LYS A 456 20.20 -17.70 1.61
N PHE A 457 19.83 -18.98 1.70
CA PHE A 457 18.62 -19.41 2.39
C PHE A 457 18.72 -19.19 3.91
N ALA A 458 19.86 -19.45 4.53
CA ALA A 458 20.09 -19.18 5.95
C ALA A 458 19.96 -17.68 6.24
N ASN A 459 20.55 -16.82 5.40
CA ASN A 459 20.39 -15.37 5.50
C ASN A 459 18.92 -14.95 5.38
N LEU A 460 18.19 -15.51 4.41
CA LEU A 460 16.81 -15.14 4.14
C LEU A 460 15.86 -15.59 5.27
N ARG A 461 16.07 -16.80 5.83
CA ARG A 461 15.33 -17.26 7.02
C ARG A 461 15.58 -16.34 8.23
N THR A 462 16.82 -15.96 8.46
CA THR A 462 17.17 -15.02 9.55
C THR A 462 16.48 -13.69 9.35
N PHE A 463 16.49 -13.17 8.13
CA PHE A 463 15.85 -11.90 7.78
C PHE A 463 14.32 -11.95 7.98
N PHE A 464 13.66 -12.97 7.47
CA PHE A 464 12.20 -13.10 7.64
C PHE A 464 11.81 -13.26 9.12
N GLY A 465 12.59 -14.03 9.89
CA GLY A 465 12.38 -14.10 11.33
C GLY A 465 12.52 -12.73 12.01
N TYR A 466 13.56 -11.98 11.70
CA TYR A 466 13.70 -10.61 12.22
C TYR A 466 12.55 -9.70 11.79
N MET A 467 12.19 -9.68 10.49
CA MET A 467 11.10 -8.88 9.94
C MET A 467 9.77 -9.17 10.65
N MET A 468 9.47 -10.45 10.89
CA MET A 468 8.22 -10.87 11.55
C MET A 468 8.13 -10.34 12.99
N ALA A 469 9.28 -10.23 13.67
CA ALA A 469 9.35 -9.74 15.04
C ALA A 469 9.46 -8.21 15.15
N HIS A 470 9.93 -7.51 14.12
CA HIS A 470 10.08 -6.05 14.14
C HIS A 470 8.69 -5.38 14.23
N PRO A 471 8.51 -4.29 15.03
CA PRO A 471 7.27 -3.53 15.06
C PRO A 471 6.83 -3.05 13.67
N GLY A 472 5.54 -3.15 13.37
CA GLY A 472 4.91 -2.78 12.11
C GLY A 472 4.23 -3.95 11.39
N LYS A 473 3.30 -3.65 10.47
CA LYS A 473 2.62 -4.65 9.65
C LYS A 473 3.59 -5.19 8.59
N LYS A 474 3.26 -6.32 7.96
CA LYS A 474 4.19 -7.06 7.08
C LYS A 474 3.69 -7.03 5.65
N LEU A 475 4.64 -6.90 4.70
CA LEU A 475 4.36 -7.01 3.27
C LEU A 475 5.52 -7.72 2.58
N LEU A 476 5.20 -8.79 1.83
CA LEU A 476 6.11 -9.47 0.92
C LEU A 476 5.51 -9.50 -0.48
N PHE A 477 6.36 -9.20 -1.46
CA PHE A 477 6.00 -9.38 -2.86
C PHE A 477 6.05 -10.85 -3.26
N MET A 478 5.15 -11.27 -4.13
CA MET A 478 5.01 -12.65 -4.64
C MET A 478 6.35 -13.26 -5.08
N GLY A 479 6.56 -14.53 -4.73
CA GLY A 479 7.76 -15.30 -5.05
C GLY A 479 8.88 -15.16 -4.03
N GLN A 480 8.87 -14.15 -3.17
CA GLN A 480 9.90 -13.99 -2.15
C GLN A 480 9.77 -15.06 -1.06
N GLU A 481 8.56 -15.54 -0.80
CA GLU A 481 8.22 -16.53 0.20
C GLU A 481 8.80 -17.93 -0.07
N PHE A 482 9.14 -18.22 -1.32
CA PHE A 482 9.85 -19.44 -1.70
C PHE A 482 11.22 -19.18 -2.34
N GLY A 483 11.71 -17.93 -2.27
CA GLY A 483 13.03 -17.59 -2.77
C GLY A 483 13.14 -17.60 -4.29
N GLN A 484 12.19 -16.96 -5.01
CA GLN A 484 12.28 -16.73 -6.45
C GLN A 484 13.71 -16.33 -6.82
N PHE A 485 14.32 -17.07 -7.78
CA PHE A 485 15.73 -16.91 -8.08
C PHE A 485 16.00 -15.78 -9.08
N ALA A 486 15.17 -15.69 -10.12
CA ALA A 486 15.24 -14.61 -11.11
C ALA A 486 14.58 -13.33 -10.58
N GLU A 487 14.99 -12.17 -11.10
CA GLU A 487 14.22 -10.94 -10.95
C GLU A 487 12.80 -11.15 -11.46
N TRP A 488 11.85 -10.44 -10.86
CA TRP A 488 10.50 -10.44 -11.36
C TRP A 488 10.42 -9.86 -12.78
N ASN A 489 9.56 -10.47 -13.59
CA ASN A 489 9.27 -10.04 -14.95
C ASN A 489 7.77 -10.16 -15.19
N GLU A 490 7.13 -9.04 -15.54
CA GLU A 490 5.68 -8.93 -15.71
C GLU A 490 5.11 -9.80 -16.85
N THR A 491 5.97 -10.22 -17.79
CA THR A 491 5.55 -11.02 -18.94
C THR A 491 5.53 -12.53 -18.66
N LYS A 492 6.09 -12.96 -17.51
CA LYS A 492 6.24 -14.37 -17.14
C LYS A 492 5.62 -14.63 -15.78
N GLN A 493 5.06 -15.83 -15.60
CA GLN A 493 4.71 -16.30 -14.26
C GLN A 493 5.94 -16.49 -13.38
N LEU A 494 5.72 -16.60 -12.08
CA LEU A 494 6.75 -17.01 -11.13
C LEU A 494 7.31 -18.39 -11.49
N ASP A 495 8.56 -18.63 -11.10
CA ASP A 495 9.24 -19.91 -11.35
C ASP A 495 8.77 -21.01 -10.38
N TRP A 496 7.47 -21.36 -10.45
CA TRP A 496 6.81 -22.34 -9.56
C TRP A 496 7.54 -23.69 -9.48
N MET A 497 8.29 -24.05 -10.52
CA MET A 497 9.13 -25.24 -10.55
C MET A 497 10.23 -25.24 -9.47
N LEU A 498 10.55 -24.09 -8.90
CA LEU A 498 11.52 -24.00 -7.81
C LEU A 498 11.05 -24.76 -6.57
N LEU A 499 9.75 -24.93 -6.39
CA LEU A 499 9.18 -25.71 -5.28
C LEU A 499 9.44 -27.22 -5.39
N ASP A 500 9.92 -27.72 -6.53
CA ASP A 500 10.42 -29.08 -6.68
C ASP A 500 11.81 -29.29 -6.05
N TYR A 501 12.46 -28.21 -5.60
CA TYR A 501 13.76 -28.22 -4.93
C TYR A 501 13.59 -28.00 -3.42
N ASP A 502 14.22 -28.87 -2.62
CA ASP A 502 14.04 -28.90 -1.16
C ASP A 502 14.21 -27.51 -0.49
N LYS A 503 15.26 -26.76 -0.80
CA LYS A 503 15.53 -25.47 -0.16
C LYS A 503 14.44 -24.42 -0.37
N HIS A 504 13.81 -24.43 -1.54
CA HIS A 504 12.72 -23.51 -1.86
C HIS A 504 11.42 -23.94 -1.16
N ALA A 505 11.12 -25.24 -1.16
CA ALA A 505 9.97 -25.79 -0.45
C ALA A 505 10.10 -25.62 1.08
N GLU A 506 11.30 -25.84 1.64
CA GLU A 506 11.62 -25.65 3.05
C GLU A 506 11.50 -24.18 3.47
N LEU A 507 11.97 -23.23 2.63
CA LEU A 507 11.80 -21.79 2.87
C LEU A 507 10.32 -21.41 2.84
N GLN A 508 9.54 -21.91 1.88
CA GLN A 508 8.10 -21.65 1.84
C GLN A 508 7.41 -22.20 3.10
N ASN A 509 7.78 -23.39 3.55
CA ASN A 509 7.30 -23.95 4.82
C ASN A 509 7.64 -23.07 6.02
N TYR A 510 8.85 -22.49 6.03
CA TYR A 510 9.23 -21.52 7.06
C TYR A 510 8.36 -20.27 7.06
N VAL A 511 8.13 -19.65 5.89
CA VAL A 511 7.26 -18.46 5.77
C VAL A 511 5.83 -18.77 6.17
N ARG A 512 5.29 -19.94 5.75
CA ARG A 512 3.97 -20.44 6.19
C ARG A 512 3.88 -20.52 7.70
N THR A 513 4.90 -21.09 8.32
CA THR A 513 4.98 -21.23 9.79
C THR A 513 5.07 -19.87 10.48
N LEU A 514 5.89 -18.95 9.96
CA LEU A 514 5.99 -17.59 10.47
C LEU A 514 4.67 -16.82 10.40
N ASN A 515 3.93 -16.96 9.29
CA ASN A 515 2.65 -16.29 9.11
C ASN A 515 1.58 -16.82 10.08
N ALA A 516 1.56 -18.14 10.32
CA ALA A 516 0.70 -18.74 11.34
C ALA A 516 1.11 -18.25 12.74
N PHE A 517 2.40 -18.31 13.05
CA PHE A 517 2.98 -17.86 14.32
C PHE A 517 2.67 -16.39 14.60
N TYR A 518 2.78 -15.52 13.59
CA TYR A 518 2.43 -14.10 13.70
C TYR A 518 0.97 -13.92 14.12
N LYS A 519 0.03 -14.60 13.46
CA LYS A 519 -1.40 -14.48 13.78
C LYS A 519 -1.74 -14.99 15.18
N GLU A 520 -1.09 -16.07 15.62
CA GLU A 520 -1.33 -16.70 16.92
C GLU A 520 -0.75 -15.94 18.11
N HIS A 521 0.20 -15.03 17.87
CA HIS A 521 0.93 -14.32 18.91
C HIS A 521 0.66 -12.81 18.89
N PRO A 522 -0.37 -12.31 19.62
CA PRO A 522 -0.68 -10.87 19.69
C PRO A 522 0.49 -9.98 20.08
N ALA A 523 1.49 -10.49 20.79
CA ALA A 523 2.71 -9.77 21.10
C ALA A 523 3.46 -9.26 19.86
N LEU A 524 3.24 -9.84 18.66
CA LEU A 524 3.93 -9.47 17.42
C LEU A 524 3.19 -8.39 16.61
N TRP A 525 1.91 -8.08 16.95
CA TRP A 525 1.11 -7.15 16.15
C TRP A 525 0.15 -6.24 16.93
N GLN A 526 -0.19 -6.55 18.19
CA GLN A 526 -1.24 -5.83 18.91
C GLN A 526 -0.79 -4.45 19.39
N ILE A 527 0.49 -4.30 19.75
CA ILE A 527 1.08 -3.03 20.20
C ILE A 527 2.30 -2.74 19.32
N ASP A 528 2.04 -2.47 18.02
CA ASP A 528 3.11 -2.24 17.04
C ASP A 528 3.64 -0.79 17.04
N TYR A 529 2.85 0.16 17.54
CA TYR A 529 3.12 1.59 17.35
C TYR A 529 3.38 2.33 18.67
N SER A 530 3.81 1.58 19.70
CA SER A 530 4.15 2.12 21.02
C SER A 530 5.33 1.36 21.65
N TRP A 531 6.16 2.08 22.39
CA TRP A 531 7.21 1.50 23.24
C TRP A 531 6.70 0.50 24.28
N GLU A 532 5.42 0.52 24.61
CA GLU A 532 4.80 -0.47 25.50
C GLU A 532 4.86 -1.88 24.94
N GLY A 533 4.79 -2.04 23.60
CA GLY A 533 4.87 -3.30 22.88
C GLY A 533 6.29 -3.81 22.65
N PHE A 534 7.32 -3.03 23.01
CA PHE A 534 8.72 -3.33 22.67
C PHE A 534 9.68 -3.04 23.85
N GLN A 535 10.75 -3.81 23.94
CA GLN A 535 11.84 -3.52 24.87
C GLN A 535 13.15 -4.16 24.40
N TRP A 536 14.22 -3.39 24.32
CA TRP A 536 15.55 -3.93 24.08
C TRP A 536 16.05 -4.79 25.23
N ILE A 537 16.78 -5.86 24.89
CA ILE A 537 17.60 -6.66 25.80
C ILE A 537 19.06 -6.49 25.43
N VAL A 538 19.41 -6.71 24.15
CA VAL A 538 20.76 -6.57 23.60
C VAL A 538 20.67 -5.76 22.31
N PRO A 539 20.86 -4.44 22.36
CA PRO A 539 20.80 -3.59 21.17
C PRO A 539 22.15 -3.47 20.43
N ASP A 540 23.29 -3.72 21.11
CA ASP A 540 24.60 -3.19 20.74
C ASP A 540 25.73 -4.22 20.65
N ASP A 541 25.42 -5.52 20.62
CA ASP A 541 26.44 -6.56 20.42
C ASP A 541 26.88 -6.66 18.95
N SER A 542 27.49 -5.57 18.46
CA SER A 542 27.98 -5.45 17.10
C SER A 542 29.11 -6.43 16.77
N GLN A 543 29.96 -6.76 17.76
CA GLN A 543 31.09 -7.67 17.56
C GLN A 543 30.64 -9.08 17.19
N GLN A 544 29.52 -9.53 17.75
CA GLN A 544 28.95 -10.82 17.45
C GLN A 544 27.82 -10.74 16.43
N SER A 545 27.41 -9.54 16.01
CA SER A 545 26.25 -9.28 15.14
C SER A 545 24.97 -9.92 15.70
N VAL A 546 24.76 -9.79 17.01
CA VAL A 546 23.59 -10.31 17.74
C VAL A 546 22.75 -9.16 18.25
N ILE A 547 21.44 -9.28 18.11
CA ILE A 547 20.47 -8.42 18.79
C ILE A 547 19.45 -9.26 19.54
N ALA A 548 18.90 -8.72 20.63
CA ALA A 548 17.79 -9.35 21.34
C ALA A 548 16.82 -8.30 21.88
N PHE A 549 15.53 -8.58 21.78
CA PHE A 549 14.47 -7.71 22.23
C PHE A 549 13.20 -8.48 22.61
N LEU A 550 12.32 -7.80 23.32
CA LEU A 550 10.99 -8.31 23.69
C LEU A 550 9.90 -7.68 22.85
N ARG A 551 8.93 -8.50 22.48
CA ARG A 551 7.62 -8.06 22.01
C ARG A 551 6.58 -8.39 23.09
N LYS A 552 5.60 -7.50 23.28
CA LYS A 552 4.61 -7.59 24.37
C LYS A 552 3.20 -7.35 23.83
N ASP A 553 2.22 -8.11 24.33
CA ASP A 553 0.80 -7.86 24.06
C ASP A 553 0.12 -7.08 25.19
N ALA A 554 -1.12 -6.68 24.98
CA ALA A 554 -1.92 -5.94 25.97
C ALA A 554 -2.27 -6.78 27.21
N ALA A 555 -2.19 -8.10 27.13
CA ALA A 555 -2.39 -9.01 28.27
C ALA A 555 -1.11 -9.21 29.10
N GLY A 556 0.02 -8.61 28.67
CA GLY A 556 1.31 -8.72 29.32
C GLY A 556 2.08 -10.01 29.01
N LYS A 557 1.63 -10.81 28.04
CA LYS A 557 2.44 -11.91 27.50
C LYS A 557 3.60 -11.32 26.70
N GLN A 558 4.74 -12.00 26.77
CA GLN A 558 5.97 -11.51 26.15
C GLN A 558 6.64 -12.61 25.35
N ILE A 559 7.26 -12.22 24.24
CA ILE A 559 8.12 -13.06 23.43
C ILE A 559 9.50 -12.41 23.40
N LEU A 560 10.52 -13.18 23.74
CA LEU A 560 11.91 -12.79 23.56
C LEU A 560 12.37 -13.26 22.19
N VAL A 561 12.93 -12.35 21.41
CA VAL A 561 13.47 -12.60 20.08
C VAL A 561 14.98 -12.38 20.12
N ILE A 562 15.75 -13.32 19.57
CA ILE A 562 17.19 -13.24 19.47
C ILE A 562 17.60 -13.51 18.02
N CYS A 563 18.32 -12.59 17.39
CA CYS A 563 18.83 -12.75 16.04
C CYS A 563 20.35 -12.82 16.05
N ASN A 564 20.91 -13.88 15.47
CA ASN A 564 22.33 -14.04 15.19
C ASN A 564 22.55 -13.87 13.67
N PHE A 565 23.04 -12.71 13.26
CA PHE A 565 23.30 -12.39 11.85
C PHE A 565 24.70 -12.82 11.37
N ASN A 566 25.37 -13.70 12.10
CA ASN A 566 26.73 -14.17 11.79
C ASN A 566 26.72 -15.70 11.61
N PRO A 567 27.48 -16.26 10.62
CA PRO A 567 27.57 -17.70 10.39
C PRO A 567 28.46 -18.42 11.44
N VAL A 568 28.37 -17.99 12.70
CA VAL A 568 29.13 -18.56 13.82
C VAL A 568 28.17 -19.03 14.91
N LEU A 569 28.34 -20.30 15.30
CA LEU A 569 27.67 -20.85 16.47
C LEU A 569 28.08 -20.09 17.74
N ARG A 570 27.13 -19.65 18.55
CA ARG A 570 27.36 -18.97 19.82
C ARG A 570 26.94 -19.88 20.97
N GLU A 571 27.85 -20.72 21.45
CA GLU A 571 27.60 -21.54 22.64
C GLU A 571 27.65 -20.69 23.89
N GLY A 572 26.74 -20.95 24.84
CA GLY A 572 26.75 -20.28 26.13
C GLY A 572 26.49 -18.78 26.10
N TYR A 573 25.75 -18.27 25.09
CA TYR A 573 25.41 -16.86 25.00
C TYR A 573 24.48 -16.45 26.14
N THR A 574 24.97 -15.52 26.98
CA THR A 574 24.26 -15.08 28.19
C THR A 574 23.63 -13.72 27.97
N LEU A 575 22.33 -13.60 28.19
CA LEU A 575 21.58 -12.33 28.04
C LEU A 575 20.64 -12.10 29.23
N GLY A 576 20.31 -10.81 29.45
CA GLY A 576 19.43 -10.39 30.53
C GLY A 576 18.02 -10.98 30.41
N ALA A 577 17.41 -11.28 31.54
CA ALA A 577 16.08 -11.86 31.62
C ALA A 577 15.15 -10.97 32.47
N PRO A 578 14.08 -10.37 31.89
CA PRO A 578 13.19 -9.44 32.62
C PRO A 578 12.30 -10.13 33.64
N VAL A 579 12.03 -11.43 33.49
CA VAL A 579 11.13 -12.20 34.35
C VAL A 579 11.84 -13.45 34.83
N SER A 580 11.76 -13.72 36.15
CA SER A 580 12.28 -14.96 36.73
C SER A 580 11.43 -16.16 36.33
N GLY A 581 12.06 -17.23 35.90
CA GLY A 581 11.36 -18.46 35.54
C GLY A 581 12.06 -19.26 34.46
N THR A 582 11.26 -20.01 33.69
CA THR A 582 11.75 -20.87 32.63
C THR A 582 11.32 -20.29 31.28
N TYR A 583 12.30 -20.00 30.44
CA TYR A 583 12.13 -19.57 29.05
C TYR A 583 12.11 -20.80 28.17
N LYS A 584 11.16 -20.83 27.22
CA LYS A 584 10.96 -21.98 26.33
C LYS A 584 11.12 -21.51 24.88
N GLU A 585 12.03 -22.13 24.14
CA GLU A 585 12.14 -21.94 22.70
C GLU A 585 10.85 -22.42 22.04
N ILE A 586 10.25 -21.54 21.22
CA ILE A 586 8.95 -21.80 20.56
C ILE A 586 9.06 -21.74 19.04
N LEU A 587 10.12 -21.12 18.51
CA LEU A 587 10.44 -21.13 17.07
C LEU A 587 11.94 -20.90 16.89
N ASN A 588 12.52 -21.64 15.95
CA ASN A 588 13.93 -21.57 15.58
C ASN A 588 14.05 -21.60 14.05
N SER A 589 14.58 -20.55 13.44
CA SER A 589 14.72 -20.47 11.97
C SER A 589 15.75 -21.44 11.41
N ASP A 590 16.63 -22.02 12.24
CA ASP A 590 17.62 -23.03 11.85
C ASP A 590 17.14 -24.48 12.08
N ASP A 591 15.83 -24.69 12.32
CA ASP A 591 15.24 -26.01 12.38
C ASP A 591 15.36 -26.74 11.04
N ALA A 592 15.62 -28.05 11.07
CA ALA A 592 15.79 -28.88 9.87
C ALA A 592 14.56 -28.87 8.98
N THR A 593 13.36 -28.72 9.53
CA THR A 593 12.09 -28.67 8.76
C THR A 593 11.98 -27.41 7.90
N PHE A 594 12.84 -26.43 8.11
CA PHE A 594 12.94 -25.17 7.35
C PHE A 594 14.21 -25.11 6.49
N GLY A 595 14.94 -26.22 6.34
CA GLY A 595 16.20 -26.31 5.62
C GLY A 595 17.39 -25.75 6.40
N GLY A 596 17.25 -25.58 7.71
CA GLY A 596 18.33 -25.25 8.63
C GLY A 596 19.18 -26.47 9.00
N SER A 597 20.21 -26.24 9.83
CA SER A 597 21.08 -27.32 10.30
C SER A 597 20.40 -28.30 11.26
N GLY A 598 19.39 -27.85 11.99
CA GLY A 598 18.71 -28.61 13.04
C GLY A 598 19.60 -29.06 14.19
N THR A 599 20.83 -28.53 14.27
CA THR A 599 21.82 -29.00 15.25
C THR A 599 21.64 -28.42 16.65
N VAL A 600 20.95 -27.29 16.75
CA VAL A 600 20.74 -26.58 18.02
C VAL A 600 19.24 -26.45 18.32
N HIS A 601 18.84 -27.03 19.45
CA HIS A 601 17.54 -26.82 20.07
C HIS A 601 17.73 -26.53 21.55
N ASN A 602 17.37 -25.32 21.99
CA ASN A 602 17.48 -24.96 23.38
C ASN A 602 16.37 -25.66 24.20
N LYS A 603 16.78 -26.54 25.14
CA LYS A 603 15.86 -27.05 26.17
C LYS A 603 15.29 -25.89 26.96
N PRO A 604 14.17 -26.03 27.68
CA PRO A 604 13.65 -25.00 28.56
C PRO A 604 14.72 -24.46 29.52
N VAL A 605 15.04 -23.16 29.41
CA VAL A 605 16.17 -22.51 30.12
C VAL A 605 15.66 -21.79 31.37
N ARG A 606 16.24 -22.08 32.53
CA ARG A 606 15.92 -21.37 33.78
C ARG A 606 16.81 -20.13 33.94
N THR A 607 16.21 -19.09 34.52
CA THR A 607 16.97 -17.88 34.88
C THR A 607 17.98 -18.15 36.01
N HIS A 608 19.13 -17.50 35.90
CA HIS A 608 20.17 -17.44 36.91
C HIS A 608 20.16 -16.07 37.60
N LYS A 609 20.44 -16.00 38.90
CA LYS A 609 20.62 -14.75 39.66
C LYS A 609 22.00 -14.14 39.36
N LYS A 610 22.24 -13.84 38.09
CA LYS A 610 23.44 -13.17 37.58
C LYS A 610 22.99 -11.97 36.76
N PRO A 611 23.30 -10.74 37.21
CA PRO A 611 22.93 -9.55 36.46
C PRO A 611 23.57 -9.52 35.06
N GLN A 612 22.80 -9.13 34.06
CA GLN A 612 23.24 -8.98 32.66
C GLN A 612 22.35 -7.96 31.92
N HIS A 613 22.93 -7.12 31.07
CA HIS A 613 22.23 -6.15 30.21
C HIS A 613 21.19 -5.30 30.98
N GLY A 614 21.51 -4.87 32.21
CA GLY A 614 20.59 -4.05 33.02
C GLY A 614 19.47 -4.82 33.74
N PHE A 615 19.44 -6.17 33.66
CA PHE A 615 18.50 -7.01 34.40
C PHE A 615 19.20 -7.75 35.53
N GLU A 616 18.48 -8.00 36.64
CA GLU A 616 19.02 -8.67 37.83
C GLU A 616 19.32 -10.16 37.61
N GLN A 617 18.79 -10.74 36.53
CA GLN A 617 18.95 -12.14 36.20
C GLN A 617 19.21 -12.30 34.70
N SER A 618 19.69 -13.46 34.32
CA SER A 618 20.05 -13.82 32.97
C SER A 618 19.61 -15.24 32.63
N ILE A 619 19.57 -15.52 31.35
CA ILE A 619 19.49 -16.86 30.75
C ILE A 619 20.75 -17.10 29.92
N THR A 620 21.10 -18.36 29.75
CA THR A 620 22.20 -18.78 28.87
C THR A 620 21.65 -19.74 27.81
N VAL A 621 21.83 -19.40 26.55
CA VAL A 621 21.31 -20.14 25.38
C VAL A 621 22.42 -20.42 24.38
N THR A 622 22.18 -21.31 23.44
CA THR A 622 23.03 -21.51 22.28
C THR A 622 22.32 -20.90 21.06
N LEU A 623 23.04 -20.08 20.29
CA LEU A 623 22.51 -19.44 19.09
C LEU A 623 23.10 -20.13 17.86
N PRO A 624 22.28 -20.76 17.01
CA PRO A 624 22.74 -21.31 15.74
C PRO A 624 23.33 -20.21 14.84
N PRO A 625 24.18 -20.57 13.89
CA PRO A 625 24.60 -19.64 12.84
C PRO A 625 23.41 -19.09 12.07
N MET A 626 23.47 -17.82 11.67
CA MET A 626 22.45 -17.21 10.78
C MET A 626 21.02 -17.61 11.17
N SER A 627 20.60 -17.20 12.38
CA SER A 627 19.32 -17.64 12.94
C SER A 627 18.54 -16.57 13.67
N THR A 628 17.23 -16.73 13.71
CA THR A 628 16.32 -15.99 14.59
C THR A 628 15.57 -16.99 15.48
N LEU A 629 15.69 -16.79 16.78
CA LEU A 629 15.07 -17.62 17.80
C LEU A 629 13.97 -16.84 18.53
N TYR A 630 12.87 -17.51 18.84
CA TYR A 630 11.78 -16.97 19.65
C TYR A 630 11.59 -17.79 20.89
N PHE A 631 11.50 -17.11 22.06
CA PHE A 631 11.27 -17.74 23.34
C PHE A 631 10.01 -17.19 24.00
N GLU A 632 9.17 -18.07 24.51
CA GLU A 632 8.10 -17.73 25.41
C GLU A 632 8.71 -17.28 26.76
N VAL A 633 8.34 -16.07 27.19
CA VAL A 633 8.78 -15.50 28.48
C VAL A 633 7.82 -15.97 29.58
N PRO A 634 8.30 -16.43 30.73
CA PRO A 634 7.44 -16.86 31.82
C PRO A 634 6.54 -15.73 32.33
N THR A 635 5.28 -16.00 32.56
CA THR A 635 4.34 -15.04 33.13
C THR A 635 4.60 -14.89 34.63
N LYS A 636 4.62 -13.64 35.16
CA LYS A 636 4.65 -13.42 36.59
C LYS A 636 3.41 -14.06 37.23
N ARG A 637 3.60 -15.08 38.08
CA ARG A 637 2.52 -15.55 38.93
C ARG A 637 2.13 -14.40 39.88
N THR A 638 0.99 -13.78 39.66
CA THR A 638 0.32 -12.99 40.69
C THR A 638 0.01 -13.94 41.84
N ARG A 639 0.77 -13.85 42.93
CA ARG A 639 0.34 -14.43 44.22
C ARG A 639 -1.01 -13.74 44.51
N LYS A 640 -2.12 -14.46 44.38
CA LYS A 640 -3.34 -14.10 45.12
C LYS A 640 -2.88 -13.99 46.57
N ALA A 641 -3.07 -12.82 47.14
CA ALA A 641 -2.91 -12.63 48.59
C ALA A 641 -3.72 -13.74 49.27
N ALA A 642 -3.01 -14.62 49.95
CA ALA A 642 -3.66 -15.52 50.88
C ALA A 642 -4.15 -14.59 51.99
N GLU A 643 -5.45 -14.33 52.00
CA GLU A 643 -6.10 -13.79 53.18
C GLU A 643 -5.82 -14.74 54.33
N ASP A 644 -5.11 -14.21 55.29
CA ASP A 644 -4.78 -14.80 56.59
C ASP A 644 -6.10 -15.04 57.35
N SER A 645 -6.68 -16.20 57.23
CA SER A 645 -7.73 -16.66 58.14
C SER A 645 -7.10 -17.64 59.11
N THR A 646 -6.53 -17.07 60.16
CA THR A 646 -6.37 -17.77 61.42
C THR A 646 -7.74 -17.86 62.07
N ASP A 647 -8.43 -19.01 61.91
CA ASP A 647 -9.32 -19.48 62.93
C ASP A 647 -9.38 -21.00 62.94
N LYS A 648 -9.15 -21.54 64.11
CA LYS A 648 -9.10 -22.97 64.43
C LYS A 648 -10.53 -23.55 64.46
N PRO A 649 -10.70 -24.82 64.15
CA PRO A 649 -12.02 -25.43 64.07
C PRO A 649 -12.55 -25.84 65.43
N ALA A 650 -13.77 -25.34 65.78
CA ALA A 650 -14.59 -25.94 66.84
C ALA A 650 -15.58 -26.92 66.21
N LYS A 651 -15.45 -28.20 66.59
CA LYS A 651 -16.49 -29.24 66.34
C LYS A 651 -17.80 -28.87 67.00
N LYS A 652 -18.91 -29.00 66.28
CA LYS A 652 -20.16 -29.61 66.79
C LYS A 652 -21.19 -29.88 65.71
N THR A 653 -21.44 -31.17 65.56
CA THR A 653 -22.71 -31.92 65.36
C THR A 653 -23.82 -31.35 64.51
N ALA A 654 -24.24 -32.26 63.63
CA ALA A 654 -25.35 -32.24 62.71
C ALA A 654 -26.73 -32.06 63.35
N LYS A 655 -27.60 -31.34 62.66
CA LYS A 655 -29.02 -31.74 62.59
C LYS A 655 -29.60 -31.34 61.20
N LYS A 656 -30.18 -32.34 60.57
CA LYS A 656 -31.06 -32.23 59.39
C LYS A 656 -32.30 -31.42 59.73
N SER A 657 -32.75 -30.57 58.83
CA SER A 657 -34.21 -30.48 58.52
C SER A 657 -34.39 -29.89 57.12
N THR A 658 -35.06 -30.69 56.34
CA THR A 658 -35.77 -30.36 55.12
C THR A 658 -36.86 -29.32 55.40
N VAL A 659 -37.12 -28.41 54.48
CA VAL A 659 -38.45 -28.15 53.91
C VAL A 659 -38.36 -27.19 52.69
N LYS A 660 -39.14 -27.60 51.71
CA LYS A 660 -39.46 -26.99 50.41
C LYS A 660 -40.17 -25.64 50.51
N GLY A 661 -40.15 -24.94 49.38
CA GLY A 661 -41.29 -24.13 48.93
C GLY A 661 -40.91 -22.70 48.59
N ALA A 662 -40.89 -22.43 47.35
CA ALA A 662 -41.92 -21.76 46.54
C ALA A 662 -41.88 -20.23 46.62
N VAL A 663 -41.57 -19.63 45.53
CA VAL A 663 -42.47 -18.93 44.61
C VAL A 663 -42.79 -17.44 44.92
N GLU A 664 -42.36 -16.62 43.99
CA GLU A 664 -43.10 -15.54 43.32
C GLU A 664 -43.38 -14.17 43.98
N LYS A 665 -43.07 -13.20 43.11
CA LYS A 665 -43.81 -11.93 42.87
C LYS A 665 -43.75 -10.78 43.88
N ALA A 666 -43.40 -9.61 43.45
CA ALA A 666 -44.13 -8.53 42.81
C ALA A 666 -43.30 -7.22 42.85
N VAL A 667 -43.04 -6.56 41.76
CA VAL A 667 -43.82 -5.66 40.92
C VAL A 667 -44.40 -4.44 41.66
N LYS A 668 -44.05 -3.30 41.05
CA LYS A 668 -44.74 -2.00 40.95
C LYS A 668 -44.32 -0.85 41.86
N LYS A 669 -43.82 0.15 41.13
CA LYS A 669 -44.44 1.45 40.78
C LYS A 669 -44.25 2.56 41.82
N THR A 670 -43.70 3.67 41.41
CA THR A 670 -44.50 4.86 41.11
C THR A 670 -43.70 5.95 40.41
N THR A 671 -44.28 6.43 39.36
CA THR A 671 -44.07 7.63 38.56
C THR A 671 -44.43 8.93 39.27
N ARG A 672 -43.77 10.05 38.86
CA ARG A 672 -44.36 11.38 38.54
C ARG A 672 -43.26 12.40 38.35
N LYS A 673 -43.06 12.95 37.14
CA LYS A 673 -43.67 14.03 36.38
C LYS A 673 -43.68 15.39 37.10
N ALA A 674 -42.94 16.34 36.47
CA ALA A 674 -43.34 17.67 35.97
C ALA A 674 -42.10 18.42 35.54
N LYS A 675 -41.91 18.76 34.29
CA LYS A 675 -42.38 19.85 33.43
C LYS A 675 -42.21 21.24 34.05
N ALA A 676 -41.34 22.08 33.48
CA ALA A 676 -41.59 23.34 32.77
C ALA A 676 -40.28 24.09 32.48
N GLU A 677 -40.14 24.47 31.26
CA GLU A 677 -39.44 25.67 30.76
C GLU A 677 -40.44 26.85 30.89
N PRO A 678 -40.09 28.13 30.50
CA PRO A 678 -38.85 28.80 30.14
C PRO A 678 -38.70 30.20 30.78
N ASP A 679 -37.71 30.92 30.39
CA ASP A 679 -37.60 32.33 30.01
C ASP A 679 -36.41 33.12 30.62
N ALA A 680 -35.62 33.55 29.73
CA ALA A 680 -35.17 34.89 29.34
C ALA A 680 -34.54 35.86 30.35
N ASP A 681 -33.50 36.46 29.81
CA ASP A 681 -32.99 37.83 29.93
C ASP A 681 -31.98 38.22 31.04
N LYS A 682 -30.75 38.41 30.53
CA LYS A 682 -29.77 39.56 30.68
C LYS A 682 -29.82 40.46 31.92
N PRO A 683 -28.77 41.28 32.12
CA PRO A 683 -27.32 41.17 32.15
C PRO A 683 -26.70 41.86 33.40
N VAL A 684 -25.35 42.12 33.32
CA VAL A 684 -24.61 43.20 34.12
C VAL A 684 -23.86 42.67 35.35
N LYS A 685 -22.60 42.85 35.51
CA LYS A 685 -21.61 43.92 35.40
C LYS A 685 -20.22 43.48 35.84
N LYS A 686 -19.27 44.07 35.16
CA LYS A 686 -17.84 44.28 35.47
C LYS A 686 -17.53 44.66 36.93
N THR A 687 -16.35 44.20 37.38
CA THR A 687 -15.32 44.96 38.10
C THR A 687 -14.03 44.12 38.06
N ARG A 688 -13.01 44.57 37.47
CA ARG A 688 -11.96 45.58 37.67
C ARG A 688 -10.77 44.99 38.48
N THR A 689 -9.71 44.70 37.75
CA THR A 689 -8.33 45.18 37.79
C THR A 689 -7.55 45.15 39.10
N THR A 690 -6.38 44.51 39.06
CA THR A 690 -5.17 45.19 39.54
C THR A 690 -3.97 44.78 38.68
N LYS A 691 -3.29 45.82 38.19
CA LYS A 691 -1.98 45.85 37.51
C LYS A 691 -0.86 45.79 38.55
N ALA A 692 0.24 45.18 38.16
CA ALA A 692 1.62 45.63 38.52
C ALA A 692 2.52 45.10 37.42
N LYS A 693 2.97 45.89 36.62
CA LYS A 693 4.05 46.88 36.45
C LYS A 693 5.36 46.15 36.05
N ALA A 694 5.71 46.49 34.83
CA ALA A 694 6.98 46.26 34.16
C ALA A 694 8.12 47.05 34.83
N ALA A 695 9.33 46.50 34.66
CA ALA A 695 10.55 47.32 34.71
C ALA A 695 11.45 46.85 33.54
N GLU A 696 11.61 47.77 32.63
CA GLU A 696 12.68 47.82 31.60
C GLU A 696 14.03 48.09 32.28
N THR A 697 15.08 47.53 31.72
CA THR A 697 16.40 48.15 31.46
C THR A 697 17.10 47.25 30.47
N ALA A 698 17.25 47.63 29.25
CA ALA A 698 18.21 48.50 28.57
C ALA A 698 19.57 47.82 28.32
N ASP A 699 19.81 47.62 27.03
CA ASP A 699 21.06 47.71 26.26
C ASP A 699 22.41 47.39 26.93
N GLU A 700 23.09 46.42 26.31
CA GLU A 700 24.45 46.66 25.83
C GLU A 700 24.84 45.68 24.72
N LYS A 701 25.27 46.24 23.61
CA LYS A 701 25.89 45.62 22.44
C LYS A 701 27.40 45.95 22.48
N PRO A 702 28.25 45.40 21.63
CA PRO A 702 29.17 44.27 21.83
C PRO A 702 30.62 44.73 21.71
N GLU A 703 31.55 43.93 22.10
CA GLU A 703 32.96 44.16 21.76
C GLU A 703 33.60 42.96 21.06
N LYS A 704 34.25 43.32 19.95
CA LYS A 704 35.04 42.47 19.08
C LYS A 704 36.33 42.03 19.76
N ALA A 705 36.66 40.77 19.68
CA ALA A 705 38.04 40.30 19.80
C ALA A 705 38.44 39.55 18.49
N LYS A 706 39.51 40.09 17.92
CA LYS A 706 40.17 39.66 16.70
C LYS A 706 41.07 38.41 16.94
N LYS A 707 41.06 37.55 15.90
CA LYS A 707 42.15 36.85 15.24
C LYS A 707 43.22 36.16 16.08
N THR A 708 43.40 34.86 15.84
CA THR A 708 44.68 34.38 15.28
C THR A 708 44.45 33.15 14.42
N ALA A 709 44.93 33.26 13.17
CA ALA A 709 44.94 32.21 12.16
C ALA A 709 46.26 31.40 12.33
N ALA A 710 46.16 30.08 12.14
CA ALA A 710 47.32 29.27 11.78
C ALA A 710 46.89 28.33 10.64
N LYS A 711 47.38 28.62 9.47
CA LYS A 711 47.46 27.68 8.32
C LYS A 711 48.65 26.74 8.52
N PRO A 712 48.58 25.51 8.09
CA PRO A 712 49.73 24.82 7.53
C PRO A 712 49.64 24.72 6.00
N LYS A 713 50.84 24.86 5.43
CA LYS A 713 51.20 24.98 4.02
C LYS A 713 50.84 23.73 3.21
N ALA A 714 50.48 24.02 1.97
CA ALA A 714 50.49 23.09 0.83
C ALA A 714 51.90 22.62 0.54
N ALA A 715 52.05 21.35 0.24
CA ALA A 715 53.18 20.79 -0.53
C ALA A 715 52.59 20.26 -1.84
N ALA A 716 53.00 20.89 -2.91
CA ALA A 716 52.77 20.47 -4.27
C ALA A 716 53.70 19.31 -4.60
N ASP A 717 53.21 18.28 -5.25
CA ASP A 717 54.04 17.47 -6.14
C ASP A 717 53.30 17.11 -7.44
N LYS A 718 54.10 17.09 -8.49
CA LYS A 718 53.79 17.20 -9.91
C LYS A 718 53.36 15.87 -10.54
N PRO A 719 52.76 15.91 -11.75
CA PRO A 719 52.03 14.80 -12.34
C PRO A 719 52.98 13.81 -13.11
N VAL A 720 52.64 12.56 -13.03
CA VAL A 720 53.23 11.51 -13.88
C VAL A 720 52.43 11.35 -15.17
N LYS A 721 53.14 11.39 -16.28
CA LYS A 721 52.68 11.36 -17.67
C LYS A 721 51.95 10.05 -18.03
N LYS A 722 50.84 10.23 -18.72
CA LYS A 722 50.19 9.22 -19.57
C LYS A 722 51.09 8.89 -20.79
N THR A 723 51.28 7.63 -21.06
CA THR A 723 51.67 7.14 -22.37
C THR A 723 50.45 6.61 -23.09
N ALA A 724 50.16 7.25 -24.21
CA ALA A 724 49.11 6.87 -25.16
C ALA A 724 49.68 5.84 -26.15
N ALA A 725 48.94 4.78 -26.43
CA ALA A 725 49.13 3.95 -27.61
C ALA A 725 47.93 4.16 -28.54
N LYS A 726 48.23 4.72 -29.71
CA LYS A 726 47.33 4.90 -30.85
C LYS A 726 47.12 3.56 -31.56
N ALA A 727 45.86 3.28 -31.93
CA ALA A 727 45.59 2.51 -33.16
C ALA A 727 44.48 3.22 -33.93
N LYS A 728 44.76 3.39 -35.20
CA LYS A 728 44.07 4.17 -36.23
C LYS A 728 42.84 3.43 -36.77
N THR A 729 41.77 4.15 -36.96
CA THR A 729 41.01 4.51 -38.21
C THR A 729 40.75 3.45 -39.26
N ALA A 730 39.49 3.29 -39.61
CA ALA A 730 38.86 3.51 -40.93
C ALA A 730 37.39 3.15 -40.84
N ALA A 731 36.48 3.98 -41.11
CA ALA A 731 35.95 4.61 -42.29
C ALA A 731 34.60 3.99 -42.72
N LYS A 732 33.64 4.91 -42.84
CA LYS A 732 32.34 4.87 -43.47
C LYS A 732 32.18 3.99 -44.71
N ALA A 733 31.01 3.34 -44.84
CA ALA A 733 30.23 3.36 -46.09
C ALA A 733 28.76 3.01 -45.81
N LYS A 734 27.88 3.76 -46.42
CA LYS A 734 26.44 3.60 -46.59
C LYS A 734 26.18 3.02 -48.00
N PRO A 735 24.94 2.78 -48.43
CA PRO A 735 24.36 1.47 -48.68
C PRO A 735 24.18 1.20 -50.17
N GLU A 736 23.94 -0.03 -50.56
CA GLU A 736 23.30 -0.31 -51.85
C GLU A 736 22.37 -1.51 -51.79
N THR A 737 21.31 -1.34 -52.57
CA THR A 737 20.09 -2.05 -52.81
C THR A 737 20.28 -3.31 -53.69
N GLU A 738 19.22 -4.19 -53.57
CA GLU A 738 18.68 -5.11 -54.59
C GLU A 738 19.42 -6.41 -54.92
N ALA A 739 18.76 -7.54 -54.76
CA ALA A 739 18.11 -8.30 -55.82
C ALA A 739 17.56 -9.65 -55.35
N GLU A 740 16.36 -9.88 -55.81
CA GLU A 740 15.58 -11.14 -55.79
C GLU A 740 16.38 -12.35 -56.37
N THR A 741 16.10 -13.55 -55.80
CA THR A 741 15.87 -14.77 -56.59
C THR A 741 15.23 -15.87 -55.75
N LYS A 742 14.02 -16.27 -56.06
CA LYS A 742 13.41 -17.61 -55.92
C LYS A 742 13.70 -18.40 -57.19
N PRO A 743 13.37 -19.72 -57.34
CA PRO A 743 13.07 -20.81 -56.38
C PRO A 743 13.68 -22.18 -56.77
N ALA A 744 13.55 -23.23 -55.97
CA ALA A 744 13.49 -24.60 -56.50
C ALA A 744 12.81 -25.56 -55.52
N LYS A 745 11.66 -26.06 -55.95
CA LYS A 745 10.95 -27.24 -55.44
C LYS A 745 11.77 -28.51 -55.60
N ARG A 746 11.71 -29.40 -54.60
CA ARG A 746 11.69 -30.85 -54.87
C ARG A 746 10.85 -31.60 -53.85
N THR A 747 9.75 -32.13 -54.31
CA THR A 747 8.89 -33.16 -53.78
C THR A 747 9.58 -34.48 -53.49
N ARG A 748 9.23 -35.18 -52.40
CA ARG A 748 8.97 -36.65 -52.45
C ARG A 748 8.08 -37.10 -51.31
N LYS A 749 7.16 -37.91 -51.71
CA LYS A 749 6.04 -38.57 -51.04
C LYS A 749 6.43 -39.68 -50.04
N ALA A 750 5.57 -39.79 -48.99
CA ALA A 750 4.83 -40.98 -48.58
C ALA A 750 5.54 -42.06 -47.73
N LYS A 751 5.02 -42.38 -46.55
CA LYS A 751 4.07 -43.45 -46.26
C LYS A 751 3.86 -43.55 -44.74
N ALA A 752 2.61 -43.59 -44.33
CA ALA A 752 2.18 -44.21 -43.09
C ALA A 752 2.18 -45.77 -43.23
N PRO A 753 2.21 -46.53 -42.16
CA PRO A 753 1.00 -47.18 -41.61
C PRO A 753 0.95 -47.12 -40.08
N LYS A 754 -0.26 -46.97 -39.56
CA LYS A 754 -1.12 -47.95 -38.82
C LYS A 754 -0.38 -48.95 -37.92
N GLU A 755 -0.52 -48.83 -36.64
CA GLU A 755 -1.55 -49.43 -35.78
C GLU A 755 -1.66 -48.58 -34.48
#